data_d925ee399620e1f642d70507096c80c6
#
_entry.id   d925ee399620e1f642d70507096c80c6
#
_cell.length_a   1.000
_cell.length_b   1.000
_cell.length_c   1.000
_cell.angle_alpha   90.00
_cell.angle_beta   90.00
_cell.angle_gamma   90.00
#
_symmetry.space_group_name_H-M   'P 1'
#
loop_
_entity.id
_entity.type
_entity.pdbx_description
1 polymer ?
#
loop_
_entity_poly.entity_id
_entity_poly.type
_entity_poly.pdbx_seq_one_letter_code
_entity_poly.pdbx_strand_id
1 'polypeptide(L)'
;RRQRQMCIRDSSQLTVNVRKINPLVNAVSPGLQIADGSRLLLRINPANDKLSFEAASDYIERGRMLVTRLNLDAHNRGDSLVFAASTEDLHLNSFHMSRVGMSGGAKDNKLELITDFADTIGDVSGRIGFRSEFARGRGPAGRQIDLRLTPSYISRGEKTWNIYTDGITADTSRIRIDRFRMVNAGQQLLLDGVVSRRLQDSVQLTLHNFELAPFSQFTSSMGYRVDGRTNGSATMKAVLGAGEVQADIVVDSISINDLAVPSIWLRSRWDFIQNRAGILVQQRENLDTLVRGFYAPSQKRYYARATLDAVELSALDPLLKGVVERTGGNADVDIALRGSGKEANLSGQIAVRDFTTTVDFTQVTYTMPRTVIEVKNNHLIAEGVPLYDPEKNEGLFSIDLNLEHLSNISYSVKVLPKELMVLNTTSKDNDLFYGRIFASGSATIAGSKGGVKMDIVATTEGDSEFYMPLSGQSNAKTADFVTFVTPEQIDTTDYLVRKKLLFQQQGRKKEAAGSTMDITMALNVQDNTAFQLVIDPTVGSALKGRGNGMLNLHINPGNGIFNMYGDYTLIEGSFLFSLQNIISKKFIIESGSMIQWTGEPVDARLDINAVYKLKTSLQPLLNTVTASSDDDQSGSRISDRSVPVDCKIHIGGRLSNPQLDFSVVVPVTDIETQAAVASVLNTQEAQAQQFISLVALGTFSNSGSANIGASSGVATGLEMLTNQLTNWFSTDDYRIILNYRAGSEMTGDEVDFGFSTNLINNRLLVEVEGNYIIDNKQA
;
A
#
# COMPACT_ATOMS: atom_id res chain seq x y z
N ARG A 1 56.42 -31.47 -60.49
CA ARG A 1 56.37 -31.03 -59.12
C ARG A 1 54.95 -31.20 -58.66
N ARG A 2 54.62 -32.27 -57.92
CA ARG A 2 53.38 -32.49 -57.23
C ARG A 2 53.38 -31.57 -55.93
N GLN A 3 52.55 -30.55 -55.97
CA GLN A 3 52.22 -29.83 -54.74
C GLN A 3 51.40 -30.78 -53.85
N ARG A 4 51.97 -31.20 -52.74
CA ARG A 4 51.22 -31.80 -51.63
C ARG A 4 50.36 -30.68 -51.02
N GLN A 5 49.06 -30.67 -51.25
CA GLN A 5 48.12 -29.97 -50.41
C GLN A 5 48.20 -30.62 -49.01
N MET A 6 48.85 -29.96 -48.09
CA MET A 6 48.78 -30.31 -46.68
C MET A 6 47.39 -29.92 -46.18
N CYS A 7 46.47 -30.88 -46.13
CA CYS A 7 45.21 -30.69 -45.43
C CYS A 7 45.54 -30.60 -43.94
N ILE A 8 45.58 -29.41 -43.41
CA ILE A 8 45.63 -29.20 -41.96
C ILE A 8 44.25 -29.61 -41.43
N ARG A 9 44.15 -30.81 -40.85
CA ARG A 9 42.96 -31.34 -40.16
C ARG A 9 43.16 -31.18 -38.66
N ASP A 10 43.39 -29.95 -38.21
CA ASP A 10 43.58 -29.70 -36.79
C ASP A 10 42.24 -29.52 -36.08
N SER A 11 42.11 -30.15 -34.90
CA SER A 11 41.00 -29.89 -34.01
C SER A 11 41.20 -28.56 -33.29
N SER A 12 40.13 -27.77 -33.19
CA SER A 12 40.14 -26.49 -32.47
C SER A 12 39.18 -26.54 -31.31
N GLN A 13 39.62 -26.03 -30.14
CA GLN A 13 38.78 -25.85 -29.00
C GLN A 13 38.89 -24.41 -28.53
N LEU A 14 37.72 -23.75 -28.41
CA LEU A 14 37.62 -22.46 -27.79
C LEU A 14 36.86 -22.63 -26.45
N THR A 15 37.51 -22.25 -25.35
CA THR A 15 36.87 -22.22 -24.02
C THR A 15 36.86 -20.78 -23.55
N VAL A 16 35.68 -20.28 -23.24
CA VAL A 16 35.47 -18.95 -22.61
C VAL A 16 34.91 -19.18 -21.24
N ASN A 17 35.63 -18.78 -20.21
CA ASN A 17 35.16 -18.77 -18.84
C ASN A 17 35.03 -17.31 -18.42
N VAL A 18 33.80 -16.92 -18.07
CA VAL A 18 33.46 -15.55 -17.70
C VAL A 18 33.87 -15.31 -16.26
N ARG A 19 34.74 -14.33 -16.02
CA ARG A 19 35.12 -13.85 -14.69
C ARG A 19 35.13 -12.31 -14.73
N LYS A 20 34.27 -11.66 -13.92
CA LYS A 20 34.21 -10.20 -13.75
C LYS A 20 34.14 -9.42 -15.08
N ILE A 21 33.44 -9.96 -16.10
CA ILE A 21 33.36 -9.37 -17.44
C ILE A 21 32.37 -8.20 -17.55
N ASN A 22 31.47 -8.04 -16.54
CA ASN A 22 30.37 -7.10 -16.60
C ASN A 22 30.79 -5.63 -16.87
N PRO A 23 31.93 -5.11 -16.42
CA PRO A 23 32.39 -3.77 -16.78
C PRO A 23 32.61 -3.61 -18.31
N LEU A 24 33.19 -4.64 -18.97
CA LEU A 24 33.41 -4.65 -20.42
C LEU A 24 32.09 -4.84 -21.19
N VAL A 25 31.24 -5.74 -20.72
CA VAL A 25 29.93 -6.03 -21.32
C VAL A 25 29.04 -4.80 -21.24
N ASN A 26 29.03 -4.09 -20.10
CA ASN A 26 28.28 -2.84 -19.96
C ASN A 26 28.78 -1.70 -20.88
N ALA A 27 30.07 -1.67 -21.21
CA ALA A 27 30.62 -0.69 -22.15
C ALA A 27 30.11 -0.91 -23.58
N VAL A 28 29.89 -2.17 -23.99
CA VAL A 28 29.42 -2.55 -25.33
C VAL A 28 27.88 -2.63 -25.37
N SER A 29 27.26 -3.11 -24.33
CA SER A 29 25.81 -3.29 -24.22
C SER A 29 25.35 -2.84 -22.81
N PRO A 30 25.01 -1.56 -22.66
CA PRO A 30 24.59 -1.01 -21.38
C PRO A 30 23.45 -1.80 -20.73
N GLY A 31 23.60 -2.13 -19.46
CA GLY A 31 22.62 -2.89 -18.67
C GLY A 31 22.64 -4.41 -18.88
N LEU A 32 23.53 -4.95 -19.71
CA LEU A 32 23.73 -6.40 -19.81
C LEU A 32 24.66 -6.89 -18.69
N GLN A 33 24.20 -7.89 -17.92
CA GLN A 33 24.98 -8.56 -16.89
C GLN A 33 24.97 -10.07 -17.16
N ILE A 34 26.13 -10.69 -17.01
CA ILE A 34 26.33 -12.13 -17.18
C ILE A 34 26.94 -12.65 -15.88
N ALA A 35 26.47 -13.80 -15.42
CA ALA A 35 26.96 -14.40 -14.19
C ALA A 35 28.47 -14.71 -14.27
N ASP A 36 29.19 -14.45 -13.19
CA ASP A 36 30.55 -14.96 -13.03
C ASP A 36 30.49 -16.49 -12.99
N GLY A 37 31.45 -17.15 -13.63
CA GLY A 37 31.44 -18.60 -13.77
C GLY A 37 30.71 -19.10 -15.02
N SER A 38 30.05 -18.22 -15.79
CA SER A 38 29.45 -18.60 -17.08
C SER A 38 30.53 -19.20 -18.00
N ARG A 39 30.15 -20.26 -18.68
CA ARG A 39 31.07 -21.05 -19.50
C ARG A 39 30.52 -21.18 -20.93
N LEU A 40 31.40 -21.02 -21.90
CA LEU A 40 31.12 -21.33 -23.30
C LEU A 40 32.25 -22.23 -23.79
N LEU A 41 31.91 -23.34 -24.44
CA LEU A 41 32.85 -24.32 -24.95
C LEU A 41 32.43 -24.66 -26.38
N LEU A 42 33.32 -24.38 -27.33
CA LEU A 42 33.16 -24.74 -28.74
C LEU A 42 34.29 -25.70 -29.10
N ARG A 43 33.96 -26.86 -29.61
CA ARG A 43 34.90 -27.83 -30.12
C ARG A 43 34.58 -28.10 -31.60
N ILE A 44 35.58 -28.01 -32.43
CA ILE A 44 35.51 -28.30 -33.88
C ILE A 44 36.60 -29.32 -34.19
N ASN A 45 36.20 -30.45 -34.71
CA ASN A 45 37.13 -31.48 -35.18
C ASN A 45 36.79 -31.84 -36.65
N PRO A 46 37.41 -31.17 -37.63
CA PRO A 46 37.15 -31.40 -39.04
C PRO A 46 37.53 -32.81 -39.52
N ALA A 47 38.44 -33.48 -38.83
CA ALA A 47 38.87 -34.83 -39.18
C ALA A 47 37.76 -35.89 -39.00
N ASN A 48 36.89 -35.66 -38.02
CA ASN A 48 35.79 -36.57 -37.69
C ASN A 48 34.40 -35.91 -37.92
N ASP A 49 34.33 -34.78 -38.59
CA ASP A 49 33.14 -33.98 -38.78
C ASP A 49 32.39 -33.72 -37.48
N LYS A 50 33.13 -33.45 -36.39
CA LYS A 50 32.55 -33.22 -35.06
C LYS A 50 32.54 -31.73 -34.72
N LEU A 51 31.34 -31.23 -34.37
CA LEU A 51 31.08 -29.91 -33.83
C LEU A 51 30.33 -30.09 -32.51
N SER A 52 30.80 -29.46 -31.44
CA SER A 52 30.00 -29.31 -30.21
C SER A 52 30.12 -27.88 -29.67
N PHE A 53 29.00 -27.37 -29.22
CA PHE A 53 28.87 -26.09 -28.57
C PHE A 53 28.08 -26.27 -27.27
N GLU A 54 28.70 -25.92 -26.18
CA GLU A 54 28.09 -25.98 -24.86
C GLU A 54 28.17 -24.58 -24.25
N ALA A 55 27.07 -24.09 -23.67
CA ALA A 55 27.05 -22.84 -22.91
C ALA A 55 26.21 -23.01 -21.66
N ALA A 56 26.72 -22.49 -20.55
CA ALA A 56 26.01 -22.48 -19.29
C ALA A 56 26.21 -21.14 -18.58
N SER A 57 25.16 -20.64 -17.98
CA SER A 57 25.19 -19.39 -17.23
C SER A 57 24.16 -19.47 -16.09
N ASP A 58 24.57 -19.08 -14.90
CA ASP A 58 23.66 -19.03 -13.76
C ASP A 58 22.60 -17.94 -13.96
N TYR A 59 22.99 -16.80 -14.55
CA TYR A 59 22.04 -15.80 -14.98
C TYR A 59 22.56 -14.92 -16.12
N ILE A 60 21.63 -14.41 -16.90
CA ILE A 60 21.84 -13.32 -17.85
C ILE A 60 20.72 -12.30 -17.61
N GLU A 61 21.10 -11.06 -17.36
CA GLU A 61 20.17 -9.97 -17.06
C GLU A 61 20.39 -8.79 -18.00
N ARG A 62 19.32 -8.20 -18.55
CA ARG A 62 19.36 -6.96 -19.32
C ARG A 62 18.07 -6.17 -19.14
N GLY A 63 18.11 -5.10 -18.36
CA GLY A 63 16.93 -4.27 -18.09
C GLY A 63 15.81 -5.07 -17.42
N ARG A 64 14.71 -5.36 -18.10
CA ARG A 64 13.59 -6.18 -17.63
C ARG A 64 13.63 -7.63 -18.13
N MET A 65 14.76 -8.09 -18.61
CA MET A 65 14.99 -9.48 -19.00
C MET A 65 15.90 -10.15 -17.97
N LEU A 66 15.46 -11.28 -17.44
CA LEU A 66 16.28 -12.16 -16.61
C LEU A 66 16.08 -13.60 -17.08
N VAL A 67 17.19 -14.28 -17.33
CA VAL A 67 17.24 -15.72 -17.63
C VAL A 67 18.11 -16.37 -16.54
N THR A 68 17.63 -17.41 -15.89
CA THR A 68 18.41 -18.10 -14.84
C THR A 68 18.68 -19.55 -15.20
N ARG A 69 19.82 -20.07 -14.77
CA ARG A 69 20.29 -21.44 -15.03
C ARG A 69 20.15 -21.85 -16.50
N LEU A 70 20.61 -20.94 -17.40
CA LEU A 70 20.64 -21.22 -18.81
C LEU A 70 21.66 -22.33 -19.07
N ASN A 71 21.22 -23.40 -19.72
CA ASN A 71 22.05 -24.45 -20.28
C ASN A 71 21.74 -24.56 -21.76
N LEU A 72 22.75 -24.63 -22.61
CA LEU A 72 22.66 -24.85 -24.03
C LEU A 72 23.68 -25.87 -24.45
N ASP A 73 23.25 -26.91 -25.13
CA ASP A 73 24.06 -27.94 -25.76
C ASP A 73 23.69 -28.04 -27.23
N ALA A 74 24.67 -28.05 -28.07
CA ALA A 74 24.48 -28.30 -29.51
C ALA A 74 25.68 -29.11 -30.06
N HIS A 75 25.40 -30.23 -30.68
CA HIS A 75 26.41 -31.06 -31.28
C HIS A 75 25.92 -31.73 -32.55
N ASN A 76 26.82 -32.07 -33.42
CA ASN A 76 26.45 -32.86 -34.59
C ASN A 76 26.46 -34.37 -34.26
N ARG A 77 25.49 -35.06 -34.80
CA ARG A 77 25.39 -36.53 -34.75
C ARG A 77 25.31 -37.05 -36.20
N GLY A 78 26.49 -37.40 -36.71
CA GLY A 78 26.64 -37.62 -38.14
C GLY A 78 26.31 -36.31 -38.92
N ASP A 79 25.48 -36.38 -39.95
CA ASP A 79 25.11 -35.24 -40.79
C ASP A 79 24.02 -34.32 -40.15
N SER A 80 23.60 -34.62 -38.92
CA SER A 80 22.56 -33.85 -38.23
C SER A 80 23.14 -33.01 -37.08
N LEU A 81 22.67 -31.78 -36.92
CA LEU A 81 22.90 -30.97 -35.72
C LEU A 81 21.75 -31.25 -34.75
N VAL A 82 22.09 -31.61 -33.51
CA VAL A 82 21.14 -31.74 -32.40
C VAL A 82 21.43 -30.66 -31.39
N PHE A 83 20.40 -30.05 -30.85
CA PHE A 83 20.54 -29.02 -29.80
C PHE A 83 19.47 -29.11 -28.76
N ALA A 84 19.84 -28.68 -27.58
CA ALA A 84 18.95 -28.52 -26.44
C ALA A 84 19.30 -27.22 -25.68
N ALA A 85 18.29 -26.52 -25.24
CA ALA A 85 18.43 -25.36 -24.37
C ALA A 85 17.41 -25.47 -23.24
N SER A 86 17.78 -25.05 -22.06
CA SER A 86 16.86 -25.01 -20.92
C SER A 86 17.17 -23.83 -20.02
N THR A 87 16.13 -23.31 -19.41
CA THR A 87 16.24 -22.28 -18.35
C THR A 87 15.24 -22.57 -17.25
N GLU A 88 15.60 -22.19 -16.04
CA GLU A 88 14.74 -22.38 -14.86
C GLU A 88 13.74 -21.25 -14.69
N ASP A 89 14.15 -19.98 -14.93
CA ASP A 89 13.25 -18.84 -15.00
C ASP A 89 13.60 -17.96 -16.18
N LEU A 90 12.55 -17.52 -16.86
CA LEU A 90 12.60 -16.58 -17.97
C LEU A 90 11.65 -15.42 -17.66
N HIS A 91 12.19 -14.25 -17.37
CA HIS A 91 11.45 -13.00 -17.26
C HIS A 91 11.72 -12.14 -18.50
N LEU A 92 10.68 -11.76 -19.21
CA LEU A 92 10.74 -10.87 -20.38
C LEU A 92 9.69 -9.77 -20.21
N ASN A 93 10.07 -8.61 -19.67
CA ASN A 93 9.17 -7.52 -19.32
C ASN A 93 8.12 -7.97 -18.26
N SER A 94 6.84 -8.06 -18.66
CA SER A 94 5.73 -8.57 -17.84
C SER A 94 5.47 -10.07 -18.00
N PHE A 95 6.18 -10.72 -18.95
CA PHE A 95 6.03 -12.14 -19.20
C PHE A 95 6.99 -12.94 -18.34
N HIS A 96 6.46 -13.95 -17.65
CA HIS A 96 7.21 -14.85 -16.78
C HIS A 96 6.92 -16.30 -17.13
N MET A 97 7.96 -17.14 -17.18
CA MET A 97 7.87 -18.59 -17.26
C MET A 97 8.86 -19.22 -16.28
N SER A 98 8.37 -20.10 -15.42
CA SER A 98 9.21 -20.75 -14.41
C SER A 98 10.17 -21.81 -14.99
N ARG A 99 9.83 -22.41 -16.11
CA ARG A 99 10.67 -23.38 -16.82
C ARG A 99 10.44 -23.28 -18.32
N VAL A 100 11.52 -23.20 -19.08
CA VAL A 100 11.46 -23.30 -20.54
C VAL A 100 12.52 -24.28 -20.99
N GLY A 101 12.12 -25.31 -21.69
CA GLY A 101 12.98 -26.29 -22.33
C GLY A 101 12.78 -26.25 -23.86
N MET A 102 13.86 -26.27 -24.61
CA MET A 102 13.84 -26.30 -26.05
C MET A 102 14.76 -27.41 -26.52
N SER A 103 14.31 -28.26 -27.41
CA SER A 103 15.13 -29.31 -28.02
C SER A 103 14.80 -29.48 -29.47
N GLY A 104 15.80 -29.86 -30.25
CA GLY A 104 15.58 -30.03 -31.67
C GLY A 104 16.77 -30.59 -32.40
N GLY A 105 16.57 -30.72 -33.72
CA GLY A 105 17.63 -31.17 -34.64
C GLY A 105 17.46 -30.57 -36.03
N ALA A 106 18.60 -30.39 -36.71
CA ALA A 106 18.65 -29.91 -38.10
C ALA A 106 19.42 -30.89 -38.96
N LYS A 107 18.83 -31.29 -40.11
CA LYS A 107 19.43 -32.16 -41.09
C LYS A 107 18.80 -31.91 -42.47
N ASP A 108 19.60 -31.91 -43.54
CA ASP A 108 19.10 -31.85 -44.90
C ASP A 108 18.10 -30.71 -45.15
N ASN A 109 18.42 -29.50 -44.72
CA ASN A 109 17.53 -28.34 -44.75
C ASN A 109 16.23 -28.48 -43.99
N LYS A 110 16.10 -29.44 -43.07
CA LYS A 110 14.98 -29.63 -42.14
C LYS A 110 15.39 -29.29 -40.74
N LEU A 111 14.50 -28.61 -40.05
CA LEU A 111 14.64 -28.29 -38.61
C LEU A 111 13.42 -28.84 -37.87
N GLU A 112 13.66 -29.61 -36.86
CA GLU A 112 12.63 -30.01 -35.88
C GLU A 112 12.91 -29.35 -34.56
N LEU A 113 11.89 -28.67 -33.97
CA LEU A 113 12.01 -27.98 -32.72
C LEU A 113 10.81 -28.33 -31.86
N ILE A 114 11.07 -28.62 -30.59
CA ILE A 114 10.07 -28.79 -29.53
C ILE A 114 10.42 -27.83 -28.41
N THR A 115 9.44 -27.06 -27.97
CA THR A 115 9.55 -26.17 -26.82
C THR A 115 8.52 -26.56 -25.80
N ASP A 116 8.98 -26.94 -24.62
CA ASP A 116 8.16 -27.18 -23.43
C ASP A 116 8.32 -25.99 -22.49
N PHE A 117 7.21 -25.51 -21.95
CA PHE A 117 7.23 -24.39 -21.00
C PHE A 117 6.19 -24.59 -19.90
N ALA A 118 6.51 -24.01 -18.74
CA ALA A 118 5.57 -23.98 -17.61
C ALA A 118 5.78 -22.69 -16.81
N ASP A 119 4.69 -22.12 -16.33
CA ASP A 119 4.70 -21.04 -15.35
C ASP A 119 3.87 -21.45 -14.15
N THR A 120 4.53 -21.63 -13.01
CA THR A 120 3.89 -22.05 -11.76
C THR A 120 3.07 -20.93 -11.12
N ILE A 121 3.37 -19.66 -11.43
CA ILE A 121 2.63 -18.49 -10.91
C ILE A 121 1.37 -18.26 -11.73
N GLY A 122 1.46 -18.36 -13.05
CA GLY A 122 0.35 -18.15 -13.98
C GLY A 122 -0.50 -19.39 -14.26
N ASP A 123 -0.16 -20.54 -13.66
CA ASP A 123 -0.77 -21.84 -13.91
C ASP A 123 -0.90 -22.18 -15.40
N VAL A 124 0.13 -21.81 -16.17
CA VAL A 124 0.22 -22.02 -17.62
C VAL A 124 1.33 -23.01 -17.93
N SER A 125 1.03 -24.00 -18.74
CA SER A 125 2.04 -24.92 -19.29
C SER A 125 1.73 -25.26 -20.74
N GLY A 126 2.70 -25.75 -21.47
CA GLY A 126 2.45 -26.13 -22.83
C GLY A 126 3.65 -26.77 -23.51
N ARG A 127 3.34 -27.31 -24.67
CA ARG A 127 4.30 -27.82 -25.64
C ARG A 127 3.97 -27.27 -26.99
N ILE A 128 4.95 -26.64 -27.65
CA ILE A 128 4.85 -26.24 -29.06
C ILE A 128 5.99 -26.91 -29.80
N GLY A 129 5.63 -27.77 -30.73
CA GLY A 129 6.58 -28.45 -31.57
C GLY A 129 6.30 -28.17 -33.03
N PHE A 130 7.36 -28.04 -33.82
CA PHE A 130 7.23 -27.92 -35.27
C PHE A 130 8.39 -28.56 -36.00
N ARG A 131 8.09 -28.96 -37.23
CA ARG A 131 9.05 -29.41 -38.24
C ARG A 131 9.01 -28.44 -39.39
N SER A 132 10.15 -27.87 -39.74
CA SER A 132 10.27 -26.95 -40.87
C SER A 132 11.24 -27.49 -41.91
N GLU A 133 10.95 -27.19 -43.18
CA GLU A 133 11.80 -27.48 -44.32
C GLU A 133 12.17 -26.18 -45.03
N PHE A 134 13.47 -25.99 -45.29
CA PHE A 134 14.01 -24.81 -45.96
C PHE A 134 14.27 -25.16 -47.42
N ALA A 135 13.48 -24.59 -48.33
CA ALA A 135 13.57 -24.83 -49.75
C ALA A 135 13.99 -23.57 -50.51
N ARG A 136 14.45 -23.75 -51.74
CA ARG A 136 14.60 -22.64 -52.69
C ARG A 136 13.23 -22.28 -53.25
N GLY A 137 12.73 -21.10 -52.91
CA GLY A 137 11.45 -20.59 -53.38
C GLY A 137 11.52 -20.15 -54.83
N ARG A 138 10.37 -20.01 -55.50
CA ARG A 138 10.21 -19.59 -56.90
C ARG A 138 10.34 -18.07 -57.16
N GLY A 139 10.68 -17.26 -56.13
CA GLY A 139 10.77 -15.80 -56.21
C GLY A 139 12.19 -15.24 -56.22
N PRO A 140 12.37 -13.93 -56.47
CA PRO A 140 13.69 -13.28 -56.51
C PRO A 140 14.47 -13.38 -55.21
N ALA A 141 13.84 -13.61 -54.09
CA ALA A 141 14.48 -13.80 -52.78
C ALA A 141 14.81 -15.27 -52.45
N GLY A 142 14.31 -16.23 -53.22
CA GLY A 142 14.78 -17.60 -53.34
C GLY A 142 14.77 -18.48 -52.08
N ARG A 143 14.16 -18.08 -50.98
CA ARG A 143 14.08 -18.86 -49.74
C ARG A 143 12.62 -19.01 -49.30
N GLN A 144 12.23 -20.27 -49.08
CA GLN A 144 10.91 -20.64 -48.56
C GLN A 144 11.08 -21.53 -47.33
N ILE A 145 10.23 -21.35 -46.34
CA ILE A 145 10.14 -22.18 -45.17
C ILE A 145 8.76 -22.82 -45.16
N ASP A 146 8.71 -24.13 -45.16
CA ASP A 146 7.48 -24.91 -44.95
C ASP A 146 7.47 -25.46 -43.51
N LEU A 147 6.48 -25.09 -42.70
CA LEU A 147 6.38 -25.44 -41.32
C LEU A 147 5.11 -26.28 -41.06
N ARG A 148 5.26 -27.37 -40.33
CA ARG A 148 4.18 -28.22 -39.87
C ARG A 148 4.28 -28.36 -38.36
N LEU A 149 3.18 -28.17 -37.63
CA LEU A 149 3.15 -28.44 -36.22
C LEU A 149 3.22 -29.94 -35.97
N THR A 150 3.99 -30.31 -34.97
CA THR A 150 3.88 -31.61 -34.29
C THR A 150 2.85 -31.48 -33.12
N PRO A 151 2.46 -32.54 -32.42
CA PRO A 151 1.50 -32.40 -31.34
C PRO A 151 1.84 -31.26 -30.40
N SER A 152 0.98 -30.24 -30.39
CA SER A 152 1.20 -28.98 -29.67
C SER A 152 -0.04 -28.64 -28.85
N TYR A 153 0.18 -28.14 -27.64
CA TYR A 153 -0.89 -27.72 -26.75
C TYR A 153 -0.44 -26.61 -25.80
N ILE A 154 -1.42 -25.87 -25.27
CA ILE A 154 -1.26 -24.90 -24.17
C ILE A 154 -2.34 -25.25 -23.14
N SER A 155 -1.94 -25.41 -21.87
CA SER A 155 -2.84 -25.67 -20.75
C SER A 155 -2.81 -24.50 -19.77
N ARG A 156 -3.97 -24.16 -19.23
CA ARG A 156 -4.11 -23.19 -18.13
C ARG A 156 -5.14 -23.72 -17.15
N GLY A 157 -4.71 -24.05 -15.93
CA GLY A 157 -5.52 -24.79 -14.99
C GLY A 157 -5.93 -26.13 -15.60
N GLU A 158 -7.22 -26.48 -15.49
CA GLU A 158 -7.79 -27.69 -16.06
C GLU A 158 -8.05 -27.61 -17.58
N LYS A 159 -7.92 -26.44 -18.21
CA LYS A 159 -8.23 -26.22 -19.63
C LYS A 159 -7.01 -26.42 -20.51
N THR A 160 -7.08 -27.39 -21.46
CA THR A 160 -6.03 -27.65 -22.44
C THR A 160 -6.51 -27.33 -23.85
N TRP A 161 -5.78 -26.44 -24.51
CA TRP A 161 -5.98 -26.04 -25.91
C TRP A 161 -5.04 -26.83 -26.80
N ASN A 162 -5.57 -27.69 -27.63
CA ASN A 162 -4.78 -28.39 -28.64
C ASN A 162 -4.61 -27.54 -29.89
N ILE A 163 -3.41 -27.50 -30.44
CA ILE A 163 -3.04 -26.66 -31.56
C ILE A 163 -2.73 -27.54 -32.76
N TYR A 164 -3.36 -27.23 -33.88
CA TYR A 164 -3.21 -27.95 -35.14
C TYR A 164 -3.01 -26.97 -36.29
N THR A 165 -2.30 -27.42 -37.36
CA THR A 165 -2.27 -26.74 -38.66
C THR A 165 -2.01 -27.79 -39.75
N ASP A 166 -2.56 -27.56 -40.94
CA ASP A 166 -2.22 -28.38 -42.11
C ASP A 166 -0.88 -27.97 -42.71
N GLY A 167 -0.43 -26.73 -42.41
CA GLY A 167 0.88 -26.23 -42.81
C GLY A 167 0.96 -24.71 -42.70
N ILE A 168 2.20 -24.21 -42.57
CA ILE A 168 2.50 -22.79 -42.69
C ILE A 168 3.66 -22.66 -43.65
N THR A 169 3.47 -21.93 -44.76
CA THR A 169 4.52 -21.67 -45.75
C THR A 169 4.86 -20.18 -45.71
N ALA A 170 6.11 -19.84 -45.47
CA ALA A 170 6.58 -18.47 -45.40
C ALA A 170 7.72 -18.21 -46.40
N ASP A 171 7.65 -17.08 -47.11
CA ASP A 171 8.74 -16.49 -47.82
C ASP A 171 8.99 -15.03 -47.38
N THR A 172 9.89 -14.30 -48.00
CA THR A 172 10.21 -12.91 -47.65
C THR A 172 9.05 -11.91 -47.80
N SER A 173 7.97 -12.30 -48.48
CA SER A 173 6.85 -11.44 -48.87
C SER A 173 5.49 -11.94 -48.42
N ARG A 174 5.36 -13.22 -48.13
CA ARG A 174 4.09 -13.89 -47.85
C ARG A 174 4.24 -14.96 -46.77
N ILE A 175 3.20 -15.07 -45.91
CA ILE A 175 3.03 -16.18 -45.01
C ILE A 175 1.65 -16.79 -45.33
N ARG A 176 1.62 -18.03 -45.82
CA ARG A 176 0.40 -18.80 -46.00
C ARG A 176 0.18 -19.63 -44.72
N ILE A 177 -0.98 -19.55 -44.16
CA ILE A 177 -1.43 -20.32 -42.97
C ILE A 177 -2.57 -21.21 -43.45
N ASP A 178 -2.35 -22.53 -43.44
CA ASP A 178 -3.37 -23.47 -43.86
C ASP A 178 -4.03 -24.09 -42.59
N ARG A 179 -5.25 -23.64 -42.29
CA ARG A 179 -6.12 -24.12 -41.18
C ARG A 179 -5.42 -24.25 -39.83
N PHE A 180 -4.79 -23.18 -39.35
CA PHE A 180 -4.33 -23.15 -37.96
C PHE A 180 -5.53 -23.12 -37.02
N ARG A 181 -5.62 -24.10 -36.13
CA ARG A 181 -6.74 -24.30 -35.19
C ARG A 181 -6.23 -24.45 -33.78
N MET A 182 -6.88 -23.74 -32.84
CA MET A 182 -6.80 -24.01 -31.41
C MET A 182 -8.16 -24.50 -30.94
N VAL A 183 -8.22 -25.66 -30.29
CA VAL A 183 -9.48 -26.34 -29.93
C VAL A 183 -9.45 -26.78 -28.48
N ASN A 184 -10.52 -26.49 -27.77
CA ASN A 184 -10.78 -26.98 -26.40
C ASN A 184 -12.29 -27.13 -26.18
N ALA A 185 -12.75 -28.34 -25.79
CA ALA A 185 -14.10 -28.58 -25.26
C ALA A 185 -15.26 -27.83 -25.99
N GLY A 186 -15.29 -27.86 -27.34
CA GLY A 186 -16.29 -27.16 -28.15
C GLY A 186 -15.98 -25.70 -28.45
N GLN A 187 -14.85 -25.18 -27.99
CA GLN A 187 -14.32 -23.86 -28.34
C GLN A 187 -13.31 -23.99 -29.47
N GLN A 188 -13.34 -23.09 -30.42
CA GLN A 188 -12.42 -23.12 -31.56
C GLN A 188 -12.01 -21.70 -31.98
N LEU A 189 -10.72 -21.53 -32.20
CA LEU A 189 -10.14 -20.46 -32.97
C LEU A 189 -9.56 -21.06 -34.25
N LEU A 190 -9.99 -20.57 -35.40
CA LEU A 190 -9.47 -20.97 -36.74
C LEU A 190 -8.86 -19.76 -37.43
N LEU A 191 -7.63 -19.90 -37.88
CA LEU A 191 -6.96 -18.90 -38.69
C LEU A 191 -6.53 -19.54 -40.01
N ASP A 192 -6.98 -18.99 -41.14
CA ASP A 192 -6.71 -19.53 -42.47
C ASP A 192 -6.46 -18.43 -43.49
N GLY A 193 -5.54 -18.63 -44.42
CA GLY A 193 -5.29 -17.70 -45.53
C GLY A 193 -3.86 -17.24 -45.67
N VAL A 194 -3.67 -16.05 -46.23
CA VAL A 194 -2.35 -15.50 -46.60
C VAL A 194 -2.13 -14.11 -46.02
N VAL A 195 -1.07 -13.98 -45.27
CA VAL A 195 -0.56 -12.71 -44.74
C VAL A 195 0.47 -12.14 -45.71
N SER A 196 0.18 -11.00 -46.32
CA SER A 196 1.08 -10.33 -47.27
C SER A 196 0.80 -8.82 -47.36
N ARG A 197 1.47 -8.12 -48.27
CA ARG A 197 1.15 -6.73 -48.64
C ARG A 197 0.16 -6.59 -49.77
N ARG A 198 -0.31 -7.72 -50.37
CA ARG A 198 -1.16 -7.71 -51.57
C ARG A 198 -2.64 -7.73 -51.17
N LEU A 199 -3.46 -6.90 -51.81
CA LEU A 199 -4.92 -6.84 -51.57
C LEU A 199 -5.67 -8.12 -51.97
N GLN A 200 -5.08 -8.95 -52.86
CA GLN A 200 -5.65 -10.25 -53.25
C GLN A 200 -5.48 -11.31 -52.17
N ASP A 201 -4.54 -11.13 -51.28
CA ASP A 201 -4.24 -12.06 -50.20
C ASP A 201 -5.02 -11.64 -48.96
N SER A 202 -5.71 -12.58 -48.34
CA SER A 202 -6.49 -12.39 -47.11
C SER A 202 -6.22 -13.47 -46.10
N VAL A 203 -6.33 -13.13 -44.83
CA VAL A 203 -6.39 -14.08 -43.71
C VAL A 203 -7.71 -13.93 -43.03
N GLN A 204 -8.34 -15.06 -42.73
CA GLN A 204 -9.62 -15.14 -42.02
C GLN A 204 -9.40 -15.74 -40.66
N LEU A 205 -9.89 -15.05 -39.62
CA LEU A 205 -10.03 -15.53 -38.29
C LEU A 205 -11.50 -15.91 -38.05
N THR A 206 -11.76 -17.11 -37.54
CA THR A 206 -13.09 -17.54 -37.13
C THR A 206 -13.05 -17.98 -35.65
N LEU A 207 -13.98 -17.49 -34.89
CA LEU A 207 -14.13 -17.79 -33.48
C LEU A 207 -15.45 -18.54 -33.29
N HIS A 208 -15.41 -19.66 -32.58
CA HIS A 208 -16.58 -20.42 -32.21
C HIS A 208 -16.56 -20.69 -30.73
N ASN A 209 -17.57 -20.15 -30.05
CA ASN A 209 -17.76 -20.28 -28.58
C ASN A 209 -16.47 -20.01 -27.76
N PHE A 210 -15.64 -19.07 -28.26
CA PHE A 210 -14.30 -18.82 -27.73
C PHE A 210 -14.36 -17.94 -26.50
N GLU A 211 -13.81 -18.40 -25.37
CA GLU A 211 -13.79 -17.67 -24.10
C GLU A 211 -12.71 -16.55 -24.10
N LEU A 212 -13.08 -15.38 -23.56
CA LEU A 212 -12.16 -14.23 -23.39
C LEU A 212 -11.31 -14.35 -22.12
N ALA A 213 -11.72 -15.12 -21.13
CA ALA A 213 -11.02 -15.28 -19.85
C ALA A 213 -9.51 -15.52 -19.94
N PRO A 214 -8.97 -16.31 -20.89
CA PRO A 214 -7.53 -16.50 -21.04
C PRO A 214 -6.78 -15.20 -21.41
N PHE A 215 -7.47 -14.24 -22.01
CA PHE A 215 -6.89 -12.94 -22.42
C PHE A 215 -7.08 -11.85 -21.37
N SER A 216 -7.83 -12.09 -20.31
CA SER A 216 -8.07 -11.13 -19.22
C SER A 216 -6.78 -10.68 -18.54
N GLN A 217 -5.70 -11.45 -18.60
CA GLN A 217 -4.39 -11.04 -18.06
C GLN A 217 -3.80 -9.81 -18.78
N PHE A 218 -4.22 -9.51 -20.01
CA PHE A 218 -3.81 -8.28 -20.71
C PHE A 218 -4.53 -7.04 -20.14
N THR A 219 -5.71 -7.22 -19.57
CA THR A 219 -6.51 -6.17 -18.95
C THR A 219 -6.33 -6.13 -17.43
N SER A 220 -5.85 -7.20 -16.81
CA SER A 220 -5.65 -7.30 -15.36
C SER A 220 -4.60 -6.31 -14.83
N SER A 221 -3.62 -5.94 -15.65
CA SER A 221 -2.65 -4.88 -15.29
C SER A 221 -3.31 -3.50 -15.13
N MET A 222 -4.52 -3.32 -15.68
CA MET A 222 -5.37 -2.14 -15.52
C MET A 222 -6.47 -2.34 -14.46
N GLY A 223 -6.45 -3.46 -13.72
CA GLY A 223 -7.47 -3.81 -12.73
C GLY A 223 -8.74 -4.43 -13.30
N TYR A 224 -8.81 -4.73 -14.61
CA TYR A 224 -10.00 -5.32 -15.22
C TYR A 224 -9.83 -6.81 -15.54
N ARG A 225 -10.77 -7.62 -15.05
CA ARG A 225 -10.98 -9.00 -15.47
C ARG A 225 -12.17 -9.02 -16.43
N VAL A 226 -11.91 -9.35 -17.69
CA VAL A 226 -12.93 -9.41 -18.75
C VAL A 226 -13.20 -10.87 -19.09
N ASP A 227 -14.43 -11.31 -18.88
CA ASP A 227 -14.92 -12.62 -19.27
C ASP A 227 -16.03 -12.48 -20.32
N GLY A 228 -16.26 -13.52 -21.10
CA GLY A 228 -17.29 -13.55 -22.13
C GLY A 228 -17.00 -14.63 -23.16
N ARG A 229 -17.96 -14.87 -24.06
CA ARG A 229 -17.86 -15.84 -25.14
C ARG A 229 -18.00 -15.16 -26.49
N THR A 230 -17.08 -15.43 -27.39
CA THR A 230 -17.05 -14.82 -28.71
C THR A 230 -17.40 -15.81 -29.80
N ASN A 231 -18.23 -15.34 -30.72
CA ASN A 231 -18.58 -16.03 -31.96
C ASN A 231 -18.47 -15.05 -33.12
N GLY A 232 -18.00 -15.51 -34.28
CA GLY A 232 -17.95 -14.68 -35.45
C GLY A 232 -16.68 -14.85 -36.28
N SER A 233 -16.47 -13.92 -37.20
CA SER A 233 -15.31 -13.94 -38.06
C SER A 233 -14.74 -12.55 -38.38
N ALA A 234 -13.46 -12.52 -38.66
CA ALA A 234 -12.77 -11.33 -39.17
C ALA A 234 -11.91 -11.70 -40.40
N THR A 235 -12.00 -10.93 -41.42
CA THR A 235 -11.15 -11.05 -42.64
C THR A 235 -10.28 -9.83 -42.75
N MET A 236 -8.97 -10.06 -42.88
CA MET A 236 -7.97 -9.01 -43.06
C MET A 236 -7.25 -9.24 -44.39
N LYS A 237 -7.17 -8.22 -45.25
CA LYS A 237 -6.41 -8.21 -46.48
C LYS A 237 -5.18 -7.33 -46.35
N ALA A 238 -4.14 -7.62 -47.15
CA ALA A 238 -2.90 -6.85 -47.13
C ALA A 238 -2.35 -6.55 -45.73
N VAL A 239 -2.32 -7.53 -44.84
CA VAL A 239 -2.00 -7.37 -43.39
C VAL A 239 -0.65 -6.68 -43.15
N LEU A 240 0.35 -6.91 -44.04
CA LEU A 240 1.67 -6.28 -43.94
C LEU A 240 1.74 -4.92 -44.67
N GLY A 241 0.60 -4.42 -45.15
CA GLY A 241 0.48 -3.19 -45.94
C GLY A 241 -0.55 -2.21 -45.36
N ALA A 242 -1.38 -1.66 -46.25
CA ALA A 242 -2.43 -0.70 -45.89
C ALA A 242 -3.66 -1.31 -45.19
N GLY A 243 -3.70 -2.63 -45.03
CA GLY A 243 -4.64 -3.46 -44.32
C GLY A 243 -6.14 -3.12 -44.45
N GLU A 244 -6.90 -3.94 -45.17
CA GLU A 244 -8.36 -3.88 -45.16
C GLU A 244 -8.90 -4.84 -44.10
N VAL A 245 -9.83 -4.41 -43.28
CA VAL A 245 -10.44 -5.23 -42.19
C VAL A 245 -11.94 -5.28 -42.38
N GLN A 246 -12.48 -6.48 -42.39
CA GLN A 246 -13.92 -6.75 -42.22
C GLN A 246 -14.12 -7.71 -41.09
N ALA A 247 -14.97 -7.37 -40.13
CA ALA A 247 -15.26 -8.20 -38.99
C ALA A 247 -16.76 -8.23 -38.67
N ASP A 248 -17.21 -9.37 -38.20
CA ASP A 248 -18.56 -9.62 -37.69
C ASP A 248 -18.42 -10.56 -36.50
N ILE A 249 -18.38 -9.98 -35.29
CA ILE A 249 -18.09 -10.67 -34.05
C ILE A 249 -19.15 -10.34 -33.02
N VAL A 250 -19.76 -11.36 -32.43
CA VAL A 250 -20.65 -11.26 -31.32
C VAL A 250 -19.92 -11.69 -30.05
N VAL A 251 -20.09 -10.93 -28.98
CA VAL A 251 -19.60 -11.26 -27.65
C VAL A 251 -20.80 -11.39 -26.72
N ASP A 252 -21.01 -12.57 -26.20
CA ASP A 252 -22.11 -12.92 -25.31
C ASP A 252 -21.60 -13.16 -23.88
N SER A 253 -22.49 -13.01 -22.90
CA SER A 253 -22.19 -13.25 -21.48
C SER A 253 -20.95 -12.48 -21.00
N ILE A 254 -20.88 -11.21 -21.37
CA ILE A 254 -19.75 -10.36 -20.97
C ILE A 254 -19.88 -10.05 -19.48
N SER A 255 -18.79 -10.21 -18.76
CA SER A 255 -18.63 -9.63 -17.43
C SER A 255 -17.30 -8.89 -17.30
N ILE A 256 -17.34 -7.77 -16.59
CA ILE A 256 -16.17 -6.97 -16.25
C ILE A 256 -16.12 -6.90 -14.73
N ASN A 257 -15.11 -7.52 -14.10
CA ASN A 257 -15.00 -7.64 -12.64
C ASN A 257 -16.28 -8.14 -11.97
N ASP A 258 -16.88 -9.20 -12.54
CA ASP A 258 -18.13 -9.83 -12.10
C ASP A 258 -19.42 -9.00 -12.35
N LEU A 259 -19.33 -7.77 -12.87
CA LEU A 259 -20.49 -7.01 -13.36
C LEU A 259 -20.90 -7.53 -14.72
N ALA A 260 -22.17 -7.94 -14.84
CA ALA A 260 -22.73 -8.37 -16.11
C ALA A 260 -22.92 -7.17 -17.06
N VAL A 261 -22.39 -7.28 -18.27
CA VAL A 261 -22.52 -6.28 -19.32
C VAL A 261 -23.40 -6.86 -20.44
N PRO A 262 -24.25 -6.08 -21.09
CA PRO A 262 -25.05 -6.54 -22.23
C PRO A 262 -24.18 -7.13 -23.34
N SER A 263 -24.72 -8.11 -24.05
CA SER A 263 -24.05 -8.71 -25.21
C SER A 263 -23.84 -7.68 -26.31
N ILE A 264 -22.67 -7.70 -26.93
CA ILE A 264 -22.30 -6.73 -27.98
C ILE A 264 -22.08 -7.40 -29.33
N TRP A 265 -22.36 -6.66 -30.36
CA TRP A 265 -22.10 -6.99 -31.74
C TRP A 265 -21.12 -6.00 -32.36
N LEU A 266 -19.89 -6.44 -32.61
CA LEU A 266 -18.84 -5.69 -33.26
C LEU A 266 -18.81 -5.98 -34.75
N ARG A 267 -19.02 -4.95 -35.56
CA ARG A 267 -18.95 -5.01 -37.01
C ARG A 267 -17.93 -4.02 -37.56
N SER A 268 -17.11 -4.49 -38.47
CA SER A 268 -16.19 -3.65 -39.23
C SER A 268 -16.36 -3.91 -40.73
N ARG A 269 -16.43 -2.83 -41.50
CA ARG A 269 -16.50 -2.89 -42.97
C ARG A 269 -15.54 -1.90 -43.56
N TRP A 270 -14.87 -2.32 -44.64
CA TRP A 270 -13.96 -1.47 -45.40
C TRP A 270 -14.78 -0.56 -46.34
N ASP A 271 -14.52 0.75 -46.28
CA ASP A 271 -15.03 1.75 -47.21
C ASP A 271 -13.98 2.04 -48.30
N PHE A 272 -14.19 1.51 -49.47
CA PHE A 272 -13.26 1.66 -50.62
C PHE A 272 -13.18 3.08 -51.18
N ILE A 273 -14.23 3.91 -50.98
CA ILE A 273 -14.27 5.29 -51.43
C ILE A 273 -13.38 6.16 -50.53
N GLN A 274 -13.49 5.98 -49.23
CA GLN A 274 -12.77 6.77 -48.27
C GLN A 274 -11.48 6.08 -47.75
N ASN A 275 -11.20 4.89 -48.25
CA ASN A 275 -10.04 4.07 -47.90
C ASN A 275 -9.84 3.92 -46.38
N ARG A 276 -10.90 3.50 -45.69
CA ARG A 276 -10.95 3.36 -44.22
C ARG A 276 -11.80 2.17 -43.79
N ALA A 277 -11.46 1.61 -42.62
CA ALA A 277 -12.31 0.63 -41.94
C ALA A 277 -13.33 1.35 -41.05
N GLY A 278 -14.60 1.19 -41.33
CA GLY A 278 -15.68 1.58 -40.45
C GLY A 278 -15.80 0.61 -39.27
N ILE A 279 -16.03 1.10 -38.09
CA ILE A 279 -16.21 0.31 -36.86
C ILE A 279 -17.56 0.67 -36.26
N LEU A 280 -18.35 -0.37 -35.93
CA LEU A 280 -19.65 -0.25 -35.32
C LEU A 280 -19.77 -1.29 -34.21
N VAL A 281 -19.99 -0.85 -32.98
CA VAL A 281 -20.32 -1.69 -31.84
C VAL A 281 -21.75 -1.39 -31.42
N GLN A 282 -22.58 -2.42 -31.36
CA GLN A 282 -23.98 -2.31 -30.99
C GLN A 282 -24.29 -3.27 -29.85
N GLN A 283 -25.23 -2.89 -29.02
CA GLN A 283 -25.85 -3.83 -28.10
C GLN A 283 -26.65 -4.86 -28.90
N ARG A 284 -26.51 -6.13 -28.60
CA ARG A 284 -27.12 -7.20 -29.41
C ARG A 284 -28.64 -7.23 -29.31
N GLU A 285 -29.20 -6.91 -28.16
CA GLU A 285 -30.59 -7.08 -27.82
C GLU A 285 -31.50 -6.05 -28.50
N ASN A 286 -31.09 -4.78 -28.50
CA ASN A 286 -31.88 -3.64 -29.01
C ASN A 286 -31.24 -2.94 -30.22
N LEU A 287 -30.02 -3.36 -30.60
CA LEU A 287 -29.23 -2.79 -31.70
C LEU A 287 -28.82 -1.32 -31.48
N ASP A 288 -28.86 -0.85 -30.22
CA ASP A 288 -28.37 0.50 -29.91
C ASP A 288 -26.88 0.60 -30.18
N THR A 289 -26.49 1.72 -30.77
CA THR A 289 -25.13 1.95 -31.17
C THR A 289 -24.31 2.47 -29.98
N LEU A 290 -23.46 1.63 -29.44
CA LEU A 290 -22.56 1.96 -28.34
C LEU A 290 -21.29 2.69 -28.79
N VAL A 291 -20.70 2.24 -29.94
CA VAL A 291 -19.50 2.89 -30.50
C VAL A 291 -19.62 2.93 -32.03
N ARG A 292 -19.35 4.10 -32.60
CA ARG A 292 -19.22 4.29 -34.04
C ARG A 292 -17.94 5.01 -34.39
N GLY A 293 -17.19 4.48 -35.35
CA GLY A 293 -15.91 5.08 -35.69
C GLY A 293 -15.34 4.61 -37.01
N PHE A 294 -14.13 5.04 -37.30
CA PHE A 294 -13.34 4.55 -38.45
C PHE A 294 -11.85 4.61 -38.14
N TYR A 295 -11.09 3.81 -38.88
CA TYR A 295 -9.63 3.85 -38.97
C TYR A 295 -9.19 3.88 -40.41
N ALA A 296 -8.37 4.90 -40.78
CA ALA A 296 -7.77 5.06 -42.13
C ALA A 296 -6.26 4.78 -42.06
N PRO A 297 -5.81 3.56 -42.38
CA PRO A 297 -4.41 3.14 -42.19
C PRO A 297 -3.40 3.98 -42.99
N SER A 298 -3.72 4.37 -44.22
CA SER A 298 -2.84 5.16 -45.08
C SER A 298 -2.50 6.54 -44.51
N GLN A 299 -3.45 7.14 -43.80
CA GLN A 299 -3.32 8.46 -43.16
C GLN A 299 -3.04 8.36 -41.68
N LYS A 300 -3.04 7.13 -41.11
CA LYS A 300 -2.99 6.85 -39.67
C LYS A 300 -4.05 7.63 -38.86
N ARG A 301 -5.18 8.00 -39.49
CA ARG A 301 -6.26 8.77 -38.91
C ARG A 301 -7.32 7.84 -38.30
N TYR A 302 -7.82 8.21 -37.15
CA TYR A 302 -8.90 7.49 -36.46
C TYR A 302 -9.93 8.45 -35.88
N TYR A 303 -11.13 7.94 -35.78
CA TYR A 303 -12.25 8.57 -35.11
C TYR A 303 -13.09 7.48 -34.43
N ALA A 304 -13.52 7.72 -33.20
CA ALA A 304 -14.49 6.89 -32.55
C ALA A 304 -15.39 7.78 -31.66
N ARG A 305 -16.68 7.55 -31.68
CA ARG A 305 -17.63 8.16 -30.74
C ARG A 305 -18.31 7.04 -29.98
N ALA A 306 -18.24 7.11 -28.64
CA ALA A 306 -18.93 6.23 -27.72
C ALA A 306 -20.14 6.97 -27.15
N THR A 307 -21.32 6.33 -27.25
CA THR A 307 -22.57 6.81 -26.65
C THR A 307 -23.08 5.64 -25.81
N LEU A 308 -23.00 5.80 -24.48
CA LEU A 308 -23.36 4.76 -23.52
C LEU A 308 -24.36 5.37 -22.55
N ASP A 309 -25.49 4.69 -22.32
CA ASP A 309 -26.49 5.11 -21.39
C ASP A 309 -26.46 4.28 -20.12
N ALA A 310 -26.63 4.93 -18.98
CA ALA A 310 -26.77 4.32 -17.66
C ALA A 310 -25.61 3.36 -17.28
N VAL A 311 -24.35 3.74 -17.59
CA VAL A 311 -23.17 2.97 -17.19
C VAL A 311 -23.06 3.00 -15.66
N GLU A 312 -23.01 1.86 -15.02
CA GLU A 312 -22.80 1.74 -13.58
C GLU A 312 -21.40 2.21 -13.19
N LEU A 313 -21.31 3.17 -12.26
CA LEU A 313 -20.04 3.76 -11.85
C LEU A 313 -19.21 2.84 -10.94
N SER A 314 -19.82 1.82 -10.34
CA SER A 314 -19.11 0.75 -9.61
C SER A 314 -18.05 0.03 -10.48
N ALA A 315 -18.17 0.08 -11.80
CA ALA A 315 -17.16 -0.41 -12.74
C ALA A 315 -15.81 0.35 -12.63
N LEU A 316 -15.79 1.54 -11.99
CA LEU A 316 -14.56 2.32 -11.76
C LEU A 316 -13.79 1.92 -10.50
N ASP A 317 -14.39 1.19 -9.56
CA ASP A 317 -13.77 0.81 -8.28
C ASP A 317 -12.38 0.17 -8.44
N PRO A 318 -12.12 -0.72 -9.42
CA PRO A 318 -10.78 -1.30 -9.58
C PRO A 318 -9.71 -0.28 -9.99
N LEU A 319 -10.09 0.79 -10.69
CA LEU A 319 -9.17 1.88 -11.09
C LEU A 319 -8.89 2.83 -9.93
N LEU A 320 -9.84 2.98 -9.00
CA LEU A 320 -9.83 3.95 -7.91
C LEU A 320 -9.45 3.31 -6.57
N LYS A 321 -9.10 2.02 -6.60
CA LYS A 321 -8.74 1.24 -5.41
C LYS A 321 -7.62 1.93 -4.60
N GLY A 322 -7.86 2.09 -3.28
CA GLY A 322 -6.95 2.76 -2.36
C GLY A 322 -7.10 4.29 -2.34
N VAL A 323 -8.07 4.83 -3.10
CA VAL A 323 -8.45 6.25 -3.05
C VAL A 323 -9.91 6.37 -2.63
N VAL A 324 -10.78 5.65 -3.32
CA VAL A 324 -12.21 5.56 -3.01
C VAL A 324 -12.71 4.12 -3.20
N GLU A 325 -13.81 3.81 -2.56
CA GLU A 325 -14.49 2.53 -2.64
C GLU A 325 -16.02 2.71 -2.64
N ARG A 326 -16.73 1.63 -2.94
CA ARG A 326 -18.21 1.62 -2.92
C ARG A 326 -18.81 2.71 -3.79
N THR A 327 -18.26 2.86 -5.01
CA THR A 327 -18.76 3.83 -5.96
C THR A 327 -20.11 3.39 -6.51
N GLY A 328 -21.11 4.24 -6.44
CA GLY A 328 -22.48 4.01 -6.94
C GLY A 328 -22.94 5.11 -7.87
N GLY A 329 -24.11 4.88 -8.44
CA GLY A 329 -24.73 5.80 -9.43
C GLY A 329 -24.48 5.37 -10.86
N ASN A 330 -24.99 6.18 -11.79
CA ASN A 330 -24.93 5.91 -13.22
C ASN A 330 -24.38 7.10 -13.99
N ALA A 331 -23.78 6.82 -15.14
CA ALA A 331 -23.31 7.84 -16.07
C ALA A 331 -23.83 7.61 -17.48
N ASP A 332 -24.27 8.68 -18.13
CA ASP A 332 -24.48 8.72 -19.58
C ASP A 332 -23.23 9.32 -20.22
N VAL A 333 -22.61 8.58 -21.11
CA VAL A 333 -21.33 8.92 -21.73
C VAL A 333 -21.54 9.26 -23.20
N ASP A 334 -21.12 10.45 -23.61
CA ASP A 334 -21.07 10.86 -25.01
C ASP A 334 -19.71 11.48 -25.30
N ILE A 335 -18.75 10.67 -25.70
CA ILE A 335 -17.37 11.08 -25.94
C ILE A 335 -16.90 10.69 -27.33
N ALA A 336 -16.10 11.56 -27.93
CA ALA A 336 -15.48 11.36 -29.23
C ALA A 336 -13.96 11.43 -29.13
N LEU A 337 -13.30 10.41 -29.64
CA LEU A 337 -11.86 10.33 -29.82
C LEU A 337 -11.51 10.59 -31.27
N ARG A 338 -10.62 11.55 -31.54
CA ARG A 338 -10.06 11.86 -32.86
C ARG A 338 -8.56 11.89 -32.79
N GLY A 339 -7.91 11.38 -33.82
CA GLY A 339 -6.46 11.44 -33.81
C GLY A 339 -5.79 11.08 -35.15
N SER A 340 -4.48 11.27 -35.14
CA SER A 340 -3.59 10.90 -36.23
C SER A 340 -2.24 10.46 -35.72
N GLY A 341 -1.81 9.26 -36.08
CA GLY A 341 -0.56 8.70 -35.57
C GLY A 341 -0.60 8.47 -34.05
N LYS A 342 0.22 9.22 -33.30
CA LYS A 342 0.28 9.18 -31.83
C LYS A 342 -0.54 10.27 -31.16
N GLU A 343 -1.01 11.25 -31.91
CA GLU A 343 -1.83 12.35 -31.39
C GLU A 343 -3.28 11.92 -31.27
N ALA A 344 -3.84 12.07 -30.09
CA ALA A 344 -5.23 11.75 -29.77
C ALA A 344 -5.89 12.95 -29.08
N ASN A 345 -7.11 13.26 -29.45
CA ASN A 345 -7.93 14.29 -28.83
C ASN A 345 -9.27 13.68 -28.42
N LEU A 346 -9.56 13.75 -27.12
CA LEU A 346 -10.81 13.31 -26.52
C LEU A 346 -11.68 14.53 -26.25
N SER A 347 -12.96 14.47 -26.62
CA SER A 347 -13.93 15.56 -26.43
C SER A 347 -15.32 15.01 -26.23
N GLY A 348 -16.20 15.74 -25.52
CA GLY A 348 -17.58 15.33 -25.28
C GLY A 348 -18.08 15.71 -23.92
N GLN A 349 -18.94 14.86 -23.34
CA GLN A 349 -19.52 15.06 -22.02
C GLN A 349 -19.87 13.72 -21.36
N ILE A 350 -19.85 13.71 -20.04
CA ILE A 350 -20.31 12.60 -19.19
C ILE A 350 -21.32 13.17 -18.20
N ALA A 351 -22.57 12.73 -18.29
CA ALA A 351 -23.62 13.14 -17.36
C ALA A 351 -23.75 12.11 -16.25
N VAL A 352 -23.32 12.46 -15.07
CA VAL A 352 -23.34 11.60 -13.87
C VAL A 352 -24.63 11.84 -13.10
N ARG A 353 -25.23 10.76 -12.59
CA ARG A 353 -26.46 10.79 -11.78
C ARG A 353 -26.29 9.96 -10.53
N ASP A 354 -26.77 10.49 -9.41
CA ASP A 354 -26.85 9.82 -8.11
C ASP A 354 -25.49 9.21 -7.69
N PHE A 355 -24.41 9.97 -7.94
CA PHE A 355 -23.07 9.52 -7.61
C PHE A 355 -22.89 9.43 -6.10
N THR A 356 -22.39 8.29 -5.65
CA THR A 356 -21.99 8.06 -4.27
C THR A 356 -20.61 7.41 -4.25
N THR A 357 -19.77 7.77 -3.28
CA THR A 357 -18.47 7.12 -3.10
C THR A 357 -17.97 7.32 -1.69
N THR A 358 -17.21 6.36 -1.17
CA THR A 358 -16.54 6.46 0.13
C THR A 358 -15.06 6.70 -0.09
N VAL A 359 -14.50 7.73 0.54
CA VAL A 359 -13.04 7.99 0.49
C VAL A 359 -12.33 7.09 1.49
N ASP A 360 -11.43 6.21 1.02
CA ASP A 360 -10.77 5.19 1.83
C ASP A 360 -10.05 5.77 3.05
N PHE A 361 -9.32 6.87 2.88
CA PHE A 361 -8.52 7.47 3.95
C PHE A 361 -9.36 8.12 5.05
N THR A 362 -10.51 8.69 4.71
CA THR A 362 -11.36 9.44 5.64
C THR A 362 -12.60 8.67 6.08
N GLN A 363 -12.94 7.57 5.41
CA GLN A 363 -14.12 6.75 5.61
C GLN A 363 -15.44 7.55 5.57
N VAL A 364 -15.44 8.66 4.83
CA VAL A 364 -16.64 9.47 4.60
C VAL A 364 -17.25 9.10 3.25
N THR A 365 -18.55 8.84 3.26
CA THR A 365 -19.33 8.62 2.05
C THR A 365 -19.92 9.94 1.57
N TYR A 366 -19.53 10.35 0.38
CA TYR A 366 -20.08 11.55 -0.25
C TYR A 366 -21.08 11.21 -1.33
N THR A 367 -22.03 12.12 -1.52
CA THR A 367 -23.03 12.04 -2.59
C THR A 367 -22.99 13.30 -3.43
N MET A 368 -23.11 13.14 -4.75
CA MET A 368 -23.25 14.25 -5.68
C MET A 368 -24.53 14.08 -6.50
N PRO A 369 -25.34 15.14 -6.68
CA PRO A 369 -26.50 15.08 -7.53
C PRO A 369 -26.09 15.00 -9.00
N ARG A 370 -27.08 15.16 -9.89
CA ARG A 370 -26.81 15.18 -11.33
C ARG A 370 -25.76 16.23 -11.70
N THR A 371 -24.68 15.76 -12.34
CA THR A 371 -23.53 16.58 -12.72
C THR A 371 -23.12 16.26 -14.15
N VAL A 372 -22.66 17.27 -14.88
CA VAL A 372 -22.08 17.08 -16.21
C VAL A 372 -20.58 17.37 -16.15
N ILE A 373 -19.79 16.36 -16.49
CA ILE A 373 -18.34 16.46 -16.66
C ILE A 373 -18.09 16.78 -18.12
N GLU A 374 -17.50 17.93 -18.41
CA GLU A 374 -17.08 18.29 -19.76
C GLU A 374 -15.75 17.63 -20.12
N VAL A 375 -15.67 17.12 -21.33
CA VAL A 375 -14.44 16.55 -21.89
C VAL A 375 -13.94 17.46 -23.00
N LYS A 376 -12.83 18.19 -22.77
CA LYS A 376 -12.24 19.15 -23.71
C LYS A 376 -10.73 18.90 -23.83
N ASN A 377 -10.24 18.65 -25.04
CA ASN A 377 -8.81 18.54 -25.31
C ASN A 377 -8.08 17.57 -24.36
N ASN A 378 -8.64 16.39 -24.13
CA ASN A 378 -8.15 15.38 -23.22
C ASN A 378 -8.28 15.72 -21.72
N HIS A 379 -8.94 16.80 -21.35
CA HIS A 379 -9.27 17.14 -19.97
C HIS A 379 -10.72 16.78 -19.65
N LEU A 380 -10.94 16.11 -18.53
CA LEU A 380 -12.25 15.91 -17.92
C LEU A 380 -12.39 16.96 -16.82
N ILE A 381 -13.34 17.89 -17.01
CA ILE A 381 -13.48 19.05 -16.15
C ILE A 381 -14.88 19.06 -15.55
N ALA A 382 -14.94 19.17 -14.22
CA ALA A 382 -16.15 19.51 -13.51
C ALA A 382 -15.82 20.59 -12.48
N GLU A 383 -16.60 21.67 -12.44
CA GLU A 383 -16.33 22.82 -11.57
C GLU A 383 -17.54 23.12 -10.69
N GLY A 384 -17.29 23.36 -9.39
CA GLY A 384 -18.29 23.83 -8.44
C GLY A 384 -19.47 22.87 -8.25
N VAL A 385 -19.23 21.56 -8.32
CA VAL A 385 -20.26 20.55 -8.15
C VAL A 385 -20.63 20.44 -6.67
N PRO A 386 -21.92 20.53 -6.29
CA PRO A 386 -22.35 20.30 -4.92
C PRO A 386 -21.98 18.87 -4.47
N LEU A 387 -21.38 18.78 -3.30
CA LEU A 387 -20.98 17.56 -2.64
C LEU A 387 -21.64 17.49 -1.27
N TYR A 388 -22.31 16.41 -0.95
CA TYR A 388 -23.01 16.24 0.32
C TYR A 388 -22.43 15.08 1.12
N ASP A 389 -22.29 15.30 2.42
CA ASP A 389 -21.94 14.26 3.39
C ASP A 389 -23.18 13.47 3.84
N PRO A 390 -23.04 12.44 4.70
CA PRO A 390 -24.17 11.66 5.22
C PRO A 390 -25.19 12.47 6.03
N GLU A 391 -24.79 13.61 6.60
CA GLU A 391 -25.65 14.53 7.35
C GLU A 391 -26.26 15.63 6.49
N LYS A 392 -25.96 15.60 5.18
CA LYS A 392 -26.43 16.57 4.17
C LYS A 392 -25.80 17.96 4.29
N ASN A 393 -24.66 18.08 4.96
CA ASN A 393 -23.86 19.29 4.86
C ASN A 393 -23.26 19.38 3.45
N GLU A 394 -23.09 20.61 2.97
CA GLU A 394 -22.72 20.90 1.59
C GLU A 394 -21.25 21.32 1.48
N GLY A 395 -20.57 20.83 0.46
CA GLY A 395 -19.31 21.33 -0.02
C GLY A 395 -19.33 21.51 -1.52
N LEU A 396 -18.34 22.18 -2.08
CA LEU A 396 -18.16 22.29 -3.52
C LEU A 396 -16.94 21.46 -3.95
N PHE A 397 -17.13 20.66 -4.99
CA PHE A 397 -16.12 19.80 -5.59
C PHE A 397 -15.78 20.31 -6.99
N SER A 398 -14.50 20.35 -7.32
CA SER A 398 -14.02 20.62 -8.68
C SER A 398 -12.89 19.65 -9.02
N ILE A 399 -12.87 19.20 -10.27
CA ILE A 399 -11.82 18.30 -10.78
C ILE A 399 -11.42 18.71 -12.19
N ASP A 400 -10.11 18.66 -12.45
CA ASP A 400 -9.50 18.64 -13.78
C ASP A 400 -8.62 17.41 -13.90
N LEU A 401 -9.03 16.44 -14.70
CA LEU A 401 -8.30 15.21 -14.97
C LEU A 401 -7.71 15.27 -16.38
N ASN A 402 -6.41 15.35 -16.50
CA ASN A 402 -5.68 15.38 -17.76
C ASN A 402 -5.34 13.98 -18.26
N LEU A 403 -5.87 13.62 -19.41
CA LEU A 403 -5.67 12.35 -20.13
C LEU A 403 -4.81 12.50 -21.38
N GLU A 404 -4.04 13.58 -21.54
CA GLU A 404 -3.23 13.85 -22.73
C GLU A 404 -2.31 12.69 -23.11
N HIS A 405 -1.79 12.02 -22.09
CA HIS A 405 -1.05 10.78 -22.25
C HIS A 405 -1.66 9.73 -21.32
N LEU A 406 -2.42 8.78 -21.84
CA LEU A 406 -3.04 7.68 -21.06
C LEU A 406 -2.04 6.92 -20.18
N SER A 407 -0.74 7.02 -20.47
CA SER A 407 0.35 6.48 -19.64
C SER A 407 0.79 7.39 -18.50
N ASN A 408 0.37 8.66 -18.49
CA ASN A 408 0.76 9.67 -17.51
C ASN A 408 -0.42 10.58 -17.18
N ILE A 409 -1.43 10.00 -16.54
CA ILE A 409 -2.61 10.71 -16.05
C ILE A 409 -2.19 11.65 -14.92
N SER A 410 -2.63 12.89 -14.98
CA SER A 410 -2.50 13.87 -13.89
C SER A 410 -3.85 14.48 -13.55
N TYR A 411 -4.04 14.85 -12.30
CA TYR A 411 -5.30 15.42 -11.85
C TYR A 411 -5.09 16.52 -10.80
N SER A 412 -6.03 17.43 -10.76
CA SER A 412 -6.17 18.45 -9.72
C SER A 412 -7.61 18.43 -9.23
N VAL A 413 -7.78 18.21 -7.94
CA VAL A 413 -9.06 18.20 -7.24
C VAL A 413 -9.07 19.34 -6.24
N LYS A 414 -10.13 20.11 -6.22
CA LYS A 414 -10.38 21.16 -5.22
C LYS A 414 -11.70 20.89 -4.52
N VAL A 415 -11.64 20.87 -3.20
CA VAL A 415 -12.84 20.75 -2.35
C VAL A 415 -12.94 21.99 -1.46
N LEU A 416 -14.11 22.59 -1.42
CA LEU A 416 -14.44 23.70 -0.53
C LEU A 416 -15.54 23.21 0.43
N PRO A 417 -15.16 22.60 1.55
CA PRO A 417 -16.11 22.15 2.54
C PRO A 417 -16.75 23.35 3.27
N LYS A 418 -18.02 23.22 3.59
CA LYS A 418 -18.75 24.11 4.47
C LYS A 418 -19.48 23.27 5.52
N GLU A 419 -18.94 23.24 6.72
CA GLU A 419 -19.40 22.36 7.81
C GLU A 419 -19.48 20.88 7.40
N LEU A 420 -18.71 20.49 6.38
CA LEU A 420 -18.73 19.16 5.78
C LEU A 420 -17.99 18.16 6.69
N MET A 421 -18.54 16.96 6.83
CA MET A 421 -17.82 15.85 7.47
C MET A 421 -16.59 15.51 6.62
N VAL A 422 -15.39 15.60 7.20
CA VAL A 422 -14.12 15.37 6.51
C VAL A 422 -13.35 14.17 7.04
N LEU A 423 -13.77 13.63 8.19
CA LEU A 423 -13.22 12.40 8.78
C LEU A 423 -14.35 11.65 9.49
N ASN A 424 -14.39 10.33 9.32
CA ASN A 424 -15.33 9.43 10.02
C ASN A 424 -14.68 8.05 10.17
N THR A 425 -13.58 8.01 10.90
CA THR A 425 -12.76 6.80 11.09
C THR A 425 -12.87 6.27 12.51
N THR A 426 -12.58 4.99 12.67
CA THR A 426 -12.49 4.29 13.94
C THR A 426 -11.06 3.80 14.18
N SER A 427 -10.78 3.29 15.38
CA SER A 427 -9.48 2.66 15.71
C SER A 427 -9.12 1.44 14.85
N LYS A 428 -10.06 0.92 14.06
CA LYS A 428 -9.79 -0.18 13.11
C LYS A 428 -9.29 0.33 11.76
N ASP A 429 -9.63 1.57 11.42
CA ASP A 429 -9.32 2.19 10.14
C ASP A 429 -7.96 2.90 10.17
N ASN A 430 -7.59 3.44 11.34
CA ASN A 430 -6.32 4.14 11.54
C ASN A 430 -5.86 4.05 13.00
N ASP A 431 -4.67 3.50 13.20
CA ASP A 431 -4.07 3.32 14.54
C ASP A 431 -3.43 4.61 15.09
N LEU A 432 -3.13 5.59 14.23
CA LEU A 432 -2.47 6.83 14.63
C LEU A 432 -3.46 7.90 15.11
N PHE A 433 -4.60 7.98 14.44
CA PHE A 433 -5.68 8.89 14.80
C PHE A 433 -7.00 8.43 14.19
N TYR A 434 -8.08 8.75 14.83
CA TYR A 434 -9.43 8.48 14.34
C TYR A 434 -10.43 9.46 14.94
N GLY A 435 -11.64 9.48 14.41
CA GLY A 435 -12.68 10.34 14.93
C GLY A 435 -13.70 10.76 13.90
N ARG A 436 -14.52 11.71 14.27
CA ARG A 436 -15.55 12.31 13.44
C ARG A 436 -15.36 13.82 13.41
N ILE A 437 -14.98 14.36 12.26
CA ILE A 437 -14.62 15.77 12.14
C ILE A 437 -15.43 16.42 11.03
N PHE A 438 -16.03 17.57 11.37
CA PHE A 438 -16.62 18.51 10.45
C PHE A 438 -15.67 19.68 10.24
N ALA A 439 -15.57 20.17 9.03
CA ALA A 439 -14.70 21.30 8.73
C ALA A 439 -15.24 22.20 7.62
N SER A 440 -14.82 23.46 7.69
CA SER A 440 -14.95 24.46 6.63
C SER A 440 -13.56 24.89 6.17
N GLY A 441 -13.40 25.23 4.87
CA GLY A 441 -12.13 25.70 4.36
C GLY A 441 -11.86 25.34 2.91
N SER A 442 -10.64 24.89 2.62
CA SER A 442 -10.23 24.46 1.27
C SER A 442 -9.23 23.31 1.32
N ALA A 443 -9.40 22.35 0.43
CA ALA A 443 -8.44 21.29 0.18
C ALA A 443 -8.12 21.24 -1.32
N THR A 444 -6.84 21.23 -1.66
CA THR A 444 -6.35 21.04 -3.02
C THR A 444 -5.52 19.77 -3.07
N ILE A 445 -5.87 18.88 -3.97
CA ILE A 445 -5.22 17.57 -4.14
C ILE A 445 -4.74 17.51 -5.58
N ALA A 446 -3.44 17.43 -5.79
CA ALA A 446 -2.85 17.29 -7.11
C ALA A 446 -2.04 15.99 -7.18
N GLY A 447 -2.26 15.21 -8.23
CA GLY A 447 -1.62 13.93 -8.36
C GLY A 447 -1.18 13.60 -9.79
N SER A 448 -0.17 12.75 -9.86
CA SER A 448 0.33 12.17 -11.11
C SER A 448 1.03 10.85 -10.79
N LYS A 449 1.64 10.22 -11.78
CA LYS A 449 2.42 9.00 -11.62
C LYS A 449 3.59 9.11 -10.62
N GLY A 450 4.00 10.35 -10.29
CA GLY A 450 5.13 10.63 -9.39
C GLY A 450 4.73 10.82 -7.92
N GLY A 451 3.45 10.98 -7.62
CA GLY A 451 2.97 11.19 -6.26
C GLY A 451 1.70 12.03 -6.17
N VAL A 452 1.22 12.19 -4.96
CA VAL A 452 0.04 12.97 -4.61
C VAL A 452 0.47 14.07 -3.62
N LYS A 453 0.15 15.30 -3.93
CA LYS A 453 0.33 16.44 -3.06
C LYS A 453 -1.03 16.95 -2.59
N MET A 454 -1.16 17.19 -1.28
CA MET A 454 -2.36 17.73 -0.68
C MET A 454 -2.02 18.99 0.12
N ASP A 455 -2.69 20.09 -0.20
CA ASP A 455 -2.60 21.32 0.55
C ASP A 455 -3.98 21.64 1.14
N ILE A 456 -4.10 21.62 2.47
CA ILE A 456 -5.35 21.72 3.20
C ILE A 456 -5.30 22.89 4.17
N VAL A 457 -6.31 23.75 4.12
CA VAL A 457 -6.55 24.81 5.11
C VAL A 457 -7.97 24.61 5.62
N ALA A 458 -8.12 24.30 6.89
CA ALA A 458 -9.42 23.95 7.46
C ALA A 458 -9.61 24.54 8.86
N THR A 459 -10.85 24.85 9.15
CA THR A 459 -11.35 25.19 10.49
C THR A 459 -12.30 24.09 10.91
N THR A 460 -12.12 23.54 12.11
CA THR A 460 -13.05 22.52 12.64
C THR A 460 -14.39 23.15 12.96
N GLU A 461 -15.47 22.40 12.73
CA GLU A 461 -16.84 22.87 12.90
C GLU A 461 -17.67 21.85 13.67
N GLY A 462 -18.84 22.29 14.17
CA GLY A 462 -19.83 21.43 14.79
C GLY A 462 -19.30 20.64 16.00
N ASP A 463 -19.94 19.52 16.33
CA ASP A 463 -19.50 18.59 17.37
C ASP A 463 -18.44 17.62 16.82
N SER A 464 -17.26 18.16 16.55
CA SER A 464 -16.11 17.36 16.08
C SER A 464 -15.44 16.65 17.24
N GLU A 465 -15.09 15.37 17.02
CA GLU A 465 -14.37 14.53 17.99
C GLU A 465 -13.13 13.93 17.33
N PHE A 466 -11.98 14.11 17.96
CA PHE A 466 -10.68 13.61 17.49
C PHE A 466 -10.01 12.79 18.59
N TYR A 467 -9.56 11.60 18.23
CA TYR A 467 -8.89 10.64 19.10
C TYR A 467 -7.47 10.38 18.61
N MET A 468 -6.49 10.47 19.53
CA MET A 468 -5.09 10.18 19.25
C MET A 468 -4.57 9.17 20.30
N PRO A 469 -4.42 7.86 19.95
CA PRO A 469 -3.80 6.89 20.84
C PRO A 469 -2.27 7.04 20.82
N LEU A 470 -1.64 7.07 22.01
CA LEU A 470 -0.19 7.15 22.14
C LEU A 470 0.51 5.79 21.97
N SER A 471 -0.18 4.72 22.31
CA SER A 471 0.37 3.36 22.36
C SER A 471 0.55 2.69 20.99
N GLY A 472 0.00 3.26 19.91
CA GLY A 472 0.13 2.70 18.55
C GLY A 472 1.47 3.00 17.84
N GLN A 473 2.24 3.95 18.34
CA GLN A 473 3.40 4.43 17.59
C GLN A 473 4.67 3.57 17.73
N SER A 474 4.79 2.77 18.78
CA SER A 474 5.91 1.84 18.94
C SER A 474 5.81 0.61 18.02
N ASN A 475 4.59 0.24 17.61
CA ASN A 475 4.36 -0.93 16.73
C ASN A 475 4.33 -0.58 15.24
N ALA A 476 4.22 0.70 14.87
CA ALA A 476 4.18 1.12 13.45
C ALA A 476 5.50 0.91 12.70
N LYS A 477 6.61 0.66 13.40
CA LYS A 477 7.89 0.31 12.76
C LYS A 477 8.08 -1.19 12.51
N THR A 478 7.18 -2.07 12.97
CA THR A 478 7.36 -3.52 12.89
C THR A 478 6.19 -4.31 12.29
N ALA A 479 5.02 -3.74 12.06
CA ALA A 479 3.82 -4.55 11.82
C ALA A 479 3.42 -4.73 10.34
N ASP A 480 3.74 -3.85 9.42
CA ASP A 480 3.21 -3.93 8.05
C ASP A 480 4.11 -4.64 7.03
N PHE A 481 5.24 -5.20 7.46
CA PHE A 481 6.11 -6.01 6.58
C PHE A 481 6.18 -7.49 6.94
N VAL A 482 5.41 -7.94 7.89
CA VAL A 482 5.30 -9.37 8.21
C VAL A 482 3.94 -9.89 7.74
N THR A 483 3.82 -10.09 6.45
CA THR A 483 2.93 -11.14 5.95
C THR A 483 3.51 -12.44 6.50
N PHE A 484 2.84 -13.09 7.44
CA PHE A 484 3.13 -14.47 7.80
C PHE A 484 2.85 -15.35 6.58
N VAL A 485 3.77 -15.36 5.66
CA VAL A 485 3.94 -16.47 4.75
C VAL A 485 4.56 -17.55 5.62
N THR A 486 3.88 -18.67 5.83
CA THR A 486 4.53 -19.89 6.32
C THR A 486 5.82 -20.03 5.51
N PRO A 487 7.01 -19.97 6.09
CA PRO A 487 8.20 -20.10 5.28
C PRO A 487 8.26 -21.56 4.83
N GLU A 488 7.98 -21.85 3.57
CA GLU A 488 8.88 -22.73 2.89
C GLU A 488 10.24 -22.11 3.15
N GLN A 489 11.11 -22.83 3.80
CA GLN A 489 12.48 -22.36 4.10
C GLN A 489 13.17 -22.12 2.74
N ILE A 490 12.99 -20.91 2.20
CA ILE A 490 13.70 -20.47 1.01
C ILE A 490 15.15 -20.35 1.47
N ASP A 491 15.98 -21.27 1.04
CA ASP A 491 17.39 -21.23 1.33
C ASP A 491 18.03 -19.97 0.73
N THR A 492 18.08 -18.90 1.53
CA THR A 492 18.68 -17.61 1.14
C THR A 492 20.19 -17.68 1.08
N THR A 493 20.82 -18.80 1.42
CA THR A 493 22.26 -19.01 1.25
C THR A 493 22.61 -19.26 -0.22
N ASP A 494 21.67 -19.76 -1.03
CA ASP A 494 21.85 -19.88 -2.47
C ASP A 494 21.86 -18.48 -3.13
N TYR A 495 22.97 -18.17 -3.78
CA TYR A 495 23.17 -16.91 -4.51
C TYR A 495 22.09 -16.65 -5.56
N LEU A 496 21.62 -17.68 -6.27
CA LEU A 496 20.60 -17.55 -7.31
C LEU A 496 19.21 -17.23 -6.72
N VAL A 497 18.87 -17.87 -5.61
CA VAL A 497 17.61 -17.57 -4.89
C VAL A 497 17.61 -16.12 -4.41
N ARG A 498 18.73 -15.66 -3.84
CA ARG A 498 18.90 -14.27 -3.44
C ARG A 498 18.82 -13.31 -4.64
N LYS A 499 19.43 -13.66 -5.79
CA LYS A 499 19.38 -12.85 -7.02
C LYS A 499 17.94 -12.76 -7.57
N LYS A 500 17.21 -13.87 -7.58
CA LYS A 500 15.77 -13.90 -7.96
C LYS A 500 14.93 -13.00 -7.05
N LEU A 501 15.11 -13.12 -5.74
CA LEU A 501 14.40 -12.29 -4.76
C LEU A 501 14.71 -10.79 -4.96
N LEU A 502 15.99 -10.45 -5.16
CA LEU A 502 16.38 -9.05 -5.44
C LEU A 502 15.78 -8.54 -6.74
N PHE A 503 15.74 -9.35 -7.80
CA PHE A 503 15.11 -8.98 -9.07
C PHE A 503 13.60 -8.77 -8.92
N GLN A 504 12.91 -9.67 -8.21
CA GLN A 504 11.49 -9.54 -7.89
C GLN A 504 11.22 -8.33 -7.00
N GLN A 505 12.07 -8.07 -6.00
CA GLN A 505 11.97 -6.88 -5.15
C GLN A 505 12.23 -5.58 -5.90
N GLN A 506 13.16 -5.55 -6.88
CA GLN A 506 13.39 -4.40 -7.75
C GLN A 506 12.19 -4.16 -8.68
N GLY A 507 11.53 -5.20 -9.14
CA GLY A 507 10.26 -5.13 -9.85
C GLY A 507 9.16 -4.56 -8.95
N ARG A 508 8.98 -5.12 -7.75
CA ARG A 508 8.02 -4.66 -6.73
C ARG A 508 8.35 -3.28 -6.16
N LYS A 509 9.63 -2.90 -6.00
CA LYS A 509 10.00 -1.53 -5.59
C LYS A 509 9.68 -0.48 -6.66
N LYS A 510 9.59 -0.86 -7.93
CA LYS A 510 9.07 0.03 -8.98
C LYS A 510 7.54 0.06 -9.03
N GLU A 511 6.88 -0.99 -8.57
CA GLU A 511 5.42 -1.04 -8.37
C GLU A 511 5.00 -0.51 -6.99
N ALA A 512 5.84 -0.68 -5.97
CA ALA A 512 5.72 -0.10 -4.62
C ALA A 512 6.49 1.21 -4.41
N ALA A 513 6.98 1.87 -5.48
CA ALA A 513 7.01 3.31 -5.53
C ALA A 513 5.54 3.76 -5.59
N GLY A 514 4.77 3.38 -4.57
CA GLY A 514 3.50 3.95 -4.24
C GLY A 514 3.68 5.45 -4.32
N SER A 515 2.76 6.12 -4.96
CA SER A 515 2.78 7.57 -5.12
C SER A 515 3.19 8.16 -3.78
N THR A 516 4.30 8.88 -3.73
CA THR A 516 4.72 9.57 -2.53
C THR A 516 3.60 10.54 -2.18
N MET A 517 2.92 10.30 -1.06
CA MET A 517 1.89 11.21 -0.57
C MET A 517 2.55 12.26 0.28
N ASP A 518 2.32 13.54 -0.05
CA ASP A 518 2.83 14.70 0.67
C ASP A 518 1.66 15.60 1.07
N ILE A 519 1.38 15.69 2.37
CA ILE A 519 0.23 16.41 2.91
C ILE A 519 0.72 17.57 3.76
N THR A 520 0.34 18.78 3.38
CA THR A 520 0.50 19.98 4.19
C THR A 520 -0.88 20.44 4.66
N MET A 521 -1.03 20.62 5.98
CA MET A 521 -2.33 20.96 6.55
C MET A 521 -2.18 22.08 7.58
N ALA A 522 -2.94 23.15 7.42
CA ALA A 522 -3.13 24.21 8.40
C ALA A 522 -4.53 24.10 8.99
N LEU A 523 -4.59 23.76 10.28
CA LEU A 523 -5.84 23.54 11.01
C LEU A 523 -6.06 24.66 12.02
N ASN A 524 -7.23 25.26 11.99
CA ASN A 524 -7.75 26.10 13.05
C ASN A 524 -8.78 25.30 13.84
N VAL A 525 -8.38 24.81 15.01
CA VAL A 525 -9.25 24.02 15.90
C VAL A 525 -10.10 24.95 16.72
N GLN A 526 -11.41 24.76 16.68
CA GLN A 526 -12.40 25.58 17.41
C GLN A 526 -12.71 25.02 18.80
N ASP A 527 -13.24 25.86 19.68
CA ASP A 527 -13.57 25.56 21.08
C ASP A 527 -14.53 24.36 21.26
N ASN A 528 -15.37 24.10 20.28
CA ASN A 528 -16.35 23.01 20.31
C ASN A 528 -15.79 21.64 19.90
N THR A 529 -14.54 21.60 19.45
CA THR A 529 -13.89 20.35 19.05
C THR A 529 -13.42 19.57 20.26
N ALA A 530 -13.94 18.35 20.45
CA ALA A 530 -13.49 17.45 21.49
C ALA A 530 -12.20 16.74 21.05
N PHE A 531 -11.19 16.82 21.90
CA PHE A 531 -9.92 16.11 21.72
C PHE A 531 -9.76 15.06 22.82
N GLN A 532 -9.38 13.85 22.45
CA GLN A 532 -9.07 12.78 23.37
C GLN A 532 -7.72 12.17 23.07
N LEU A 533 -6.81 12.31 24.03
CA LEU A 533 -5.50 11.67 24.02
C LEU A 533 -5.59 10.38 24.85
N VAL A 534 -5.45 9.23 24.20
CA VAL A 534 -5.50 7.94 24.87
C VAL A 534 -4.07 7.56 25.26
N ILE A 535 -3.76 7.69 26.55
CA ILE A 535 -2.40 7.47 27.08
C ILE A 535 -2.14 5.96 27.21
N ASP A 536 -3.06 5.25 27.82
CA ASP A 536 -3.01 3.79 27.95
C ASP A 536 -4.39 3.18 27.73
N PRO A 537 -4.61 2.51 26.60
CA PRO A 537 -5.90 1.89 26.30
C PRO A 537 -6.20 0.68 27.18
N THR A 538 -5.19 0.06 27.81
CA THR A 538 -5.37 -1.15 28.64
C THR A 538 -5.94 -0.82 30.01
N VAL A 539 -5.54 0.32 30.59
CA VAL A 539 -6.04 0.80 31.88
C VAL A 539 -7.04 1.95 31.73
N GLY A 540 -7.33 2.38 30.51
CA GLY A 540 -8.32 3.41 30.21
C GLY A 540 -7.86 4.83 30.57
N SER A 541 -6.57 5.06 30.79
CA SER A 541 -6.06 6.40 31.09
C SER A 541 -6.15 7.28 29.84
N ALA A 542 -6.92 8.35 29.93
CA ALA A 542 -7.14 9.27 28.83
C ALA A 542 -7.27 10.71 29.31
N LEU A 543 -6.73 11.63 28.53
CA LEU A 543 -6.98 13.05 28.64
C LEU A 543 -8.04 13.42 27.59
N LYS A 544 -9.16 13.93 28.06
CA LYS A 544 -10.27 14.38 27.22
C LYS A 544 -10.57 15.83 27.52
N GLY A 545 -10.70 16.64 26.47
CA GLY A 545 -11.02 18.06 26.65
C GLY A 545 -11.50 18.72 25.39
N ARG A 546 -11.92 19.97 25.54
CA ARG A 546 -12.24 20.89 24.46
C ARG A 546 -11.32 22.10 24.56
N GLY A 547 -10.95 22.65 23.44
CA GLY A 547 -10.06 23.78 23.40
C GLY A 547 -9.87 24.30 21.99
N ASN A 548 -8.97 25.24 21.84
CA ASN A 548 -8.67 25.84 20.54
C ASN A 548 -7.16 25.90 20.28
N GLY A 549 -6.83 26.03 19.01
CA GLY A 549 -5.43 26.17 18.61
C GLY A 549 -5.24 26.22 17.11
N MET A 550 -4.07 26.68 16.71
CA MET A 550 -3.63 26.66 15.30
C MET A 550 -2.53 25.60 15.15
N LEU A 551 -2.82 24.56 14.37
CA LEU A 551 -1.93 23.42 14.16
C LEU A 551 -1.50 23.35 12.70
N ASN A 552 -0.21 23.18 12.46
CA ASN A 552 0.36 22.93 11.14
C ASN A 552 0.92 21.52 11.10
N LEU A 553 0.46 20.71 10.15
CA LEU A 553 0.88 19.33 9.98
C LEU A 553 1.59 19.16 8.65
N HIS A 554 2.64 18.35 8.66
CA HIS A 554 3.31 17.86 7.46
C HIS A 554 3.43 16.33 7.56
N ILE A 555 2.75 15.63 6.66
CA ILE A 555 2.64 14.16 6.70
C ILE A 555 3.13 13.61 5.36
N ASN A 556 4.13 12.73 5.42
CA ASN A 556 4.62 11.99 4.27
C ASN A 556 4.87 10.52 4.68
N PRO A 557 3.84 9.67 4.56
CA PRO A 557 3.91 8.29 5.04
C PRO A 557 5.00 7.47 4.35
N GLY A 558 5.25 7.73 3.06
CA GLY A 558 6.29 7.04 2.30
C GLY A 558 7.72 7.27 2.82
N ASN A 559 7.95 8.40 3.48
CA ASN A 559 9.22 8.77 4.10
C ASN A 559 9.19 8.66 5.64
N GLY A 560 8.08 8.20 6.22
CA GLY A 560 7.89 8.11 7.68
C GLY A 560 7.85 9.48 8.37
N ILE A 561 7.44 10.55 7.65
CA ILE A 561 7.37 11.90 8.22
C ILE A 561 5.95 12.14 8.73
N PHE A 562 5.85 12.49 10.01
CA PHE A 562 4.65 13.04 10.62
C PHE A 562 5.07 14.12 11.61
N ASN A 563 5.05 15.36 11.15
CA ASN A 563 5.40 16.53 11.97
C ASN A 563 4.16 17.36 12.24
N MET A 564 4.06 17.84 13.47
CA MET A 564 3.01 18.73 13.96
C MET A 564 3.65 19.95 14.65
N TYR A 565 3.14 21.13 14.39
CA TYR A 565 3.60 22.37 14.98
C TYR A 565 2.40 23.20 15.42
N GLY A 566 2.51 23.86 16.54
CA GLY A 566 1.50 24.78 17.08
C GLY A 566 1.10 24.49 18.50
N ASP A 567 0.22 25.33 19.00
CA ASP A 567 -0.25 25.30 20.37
C ASP A 567 -1.75 24.97 20.41
N TYR A 568 -2.14 24.13 21.36
CA TYR A 568 -3.53 23.81 21.65
C TYR A 568 -3.82 24.13 23.13
N THR A 569 -4.75 25.03 23.36
CA THR A 569 -5.14 25.48 24.69
C THR A 569 -6.45 24.82 25.09
N LEU A 570 -6.44 24.11 26.19
CA LEU A 570 -7.62 23.48 26.78
C LEU A 570 -8.45 24.53 27.52
N ILE A 571 -9.73 24.58 27.21
CA ILE A 571 -10.72 25.45 27.88
C ILE A 571 -11.40 24.65 29.01
N GLU A 572 -11.76 23.43 28.73
CA GLU A 572 -12.35 22.48 29.67
C GLU A 572 -11.87 21.06 29.37
N GLY A 573 -11.80 20.24 30.39
CA GLY A 573 -11.41 18.86 30.15
C GLY A 573 -11.41 18.03 31.41
N SER A 574 -11.07 16.77 31.20
CA SER A 574 -10.89 15.82 32.31
C SER A 574 -9.75 14.87 32.01
N PHE A 575 -9.01 14.54 33.03
CA PHE A 575 -8.00 13.51 33.02
C PHE A 575 -8.49 12.33 33.86
N LEU A 576 -8.61 11.16 33.25
CA LEU A 576 -8.94 9.94 33.93
C LEU A 576 -7.64 9.31 34.48
N PHE A 577 -7.40 9.50 35.75
CA PHE A 577 -6.32 8.84 36.49
C PHE A 577 -6.80 7.47 36.92
N SER A 578 -6.21 6.41 36.37
CA SER A 578 -6.54 5.03 36.74
C SER A 578 -5.35 4.36 37.40
N LEU A 579 -5.60 3.66 38.50
CA LEU A 579 -4.61 2.90 39.21
C LEU A 579 -4.97 1.42 39.17
N GLN A 580 -4.29 0.65 38.29
CA GLN A 580 -4.46 -0.80 38.08
C GLN A 580 -5.93 -1.27 37.94
N ASN A 581 -6.81 -0.46 37.38
CA ASN A 581 -8.27 -0.68 37.35
C ASN A 581 -8.97 -0.82 38.70
N ILE A 582 -8.25 -0.63 39.82
CA ILE A 582 -8.81 -0.71 41.18
C ILE A 582 -9.35 0.66 41.60
N ILE A 583 -8.64 1.73 41.29
CA ILE A 583 -9.03 3.10 41.62
C ILE A 583 -9.04 3.90 40.32
N SER A 584 -10.19 4.47 39.97
CA SER A 584 -10.32 5.39 38.87
C SER A 584 -10.91 6.70 39.35
N LYS A 585 -10.17 7.80 39.17
CA LYS A 585 -10.60 9.15 39.60
C LYS A 585 -10.52 10.11 38.41
N LYS A 586 -11.59 10.86 38.26
CA LYS A 586 -11.70 11.88 37.22
C LYS A 586 -11.22 13.22 37.75
N PHE A 587 -10.11 13.72 37.25
CA PHE A 587 -9.61 15.06 37.52
C PHE A 587 -10.19 16.03 36.51
N ILE A 588 -10.54 17.23 36.92
CA ILE A 588 -11.01 18.30 36.02
C ILE A 588 -9.81 19.12 35.64
N ILE A 589 -9.60 19.31 34.34
CA ILE A 589 -8.51 20.11 33.78
C ILE A 589 -8.86 21.59 33.99
N GLU A 590 -7.91 22.38 34.52
CA GLU A 590 -8.06 23.81 34.68
C GLU A 590 -7.88 24.50 33.31
N SER A 591 -8.73 25.50 33.02
CA SER A 591 -8.66 26.29 31.79
C SER A 591 -7.31 26.98 31.65
N GLY A 592 -6.79 27.03 30.42
CA GLY A 592 -5.46 27.57 30.10
C GLY A 592 -4.35 26.51 30.10
N SER A 593 -4.68 25.26 30.41
CA SER A 593 -3.75 24.14 30.20
C SER A 593 -3.40 24.03 28.71
N MET A 594 -2.15 23.72 28.39
CA MET A 594 -1.63 23.83 27.02
C MET A 594 -0.85 22.57 26.60
N ILE A 595 -1.00 22.22 25.31
CA ILE A 595 -0.16 21.24 24.63
C ILE A 595 0.51 21.95 23.46
N GLN A 596 1.84 21.87 23.38
CA GLN A 596 2.64 22.52 22.35
C GLN A 596 3.39 21.49 21.53
N TRP A 597 3.19 21.50 20.22
CA TRP A 597 3.90 20.63 19.26
C TRP A 597 5.00 21.41 18.55
N THR A 598 6.18 20.81 18.46
CA THR A 598 7.37 21.40 17.83
C THR A 598 8.05 20.47 16.80
N GLY A 599 7.39 19.40 16.40
CA GLY A 599 7.90 18.38 15.48
C GLY A 599 7.10 17.09 15.59
N GLU A 600 7.73 15.99 16.03
CA GLU A 600 7.04 14.71 16.19
C GLU A 600 5.89 14.82 17.21
N PRO A 601 4.69 14.26 16.92
CA PRO A 601 3.52 14.41 17.78
C PRO A 601 3.72 13.90 19.22
N VAL A 602 4.51 12.84 19.40
CA VAL A 602 4.82 12.24 20.72
C VAL A 602 5.77 13.09 21.56
N ASP A 603 6.49 14.01 20.94
CA ASP A 603 7.42 14.94 21.61
C ASP A 603 6.76 16.27 22.01
N ALA A 604 5.42 16.33 21.98
CA ALA A 604 4.70 17.51 22.44
C ALA A 604 5.09 17.89 23.88
N ARG A 605 5.19 19.17 24.13
CA ARG A 605 5.37 19.69 25.49
C ARG A 605 4.02 19.88 26.15
N LEU A 606 3.91 19.39 27.39
CA LEU A 606 2.71 19.48 28.19
C LEU A 606 2.87 20.56 29.27
N ASP A 607 1.80 21.30 29.52
CA ASP A 607 1.59 22.17 30.67
C ASP A 607 0.11 22.07 31.05
N ILE A 608 -0.23 20.99 31.76
CA ILE A 608 -1.61 20.64 32.08
C ILE A 608 -1.82 20.64 33.60
N ASN A 609 -2.76 21.44 34.04
CA ASN A 609 -3.16 21.52 35.43
C ASN A 609 -4.52 20.87 35.60
N ALA A 610 -4.61 19.89 36.48
CA ALA A 610 -5.87 19.18 36.77
C ALA A 610 -6.14 19.06 38.26
N VAL A 611 -7.42 19.13 38.67
CA VAL A 611 -7.84 19.13 40.05
C VAL A 611 -8.91 18.08 40.31
N TYR A 612 -8.73 17.34 41.41
CA TYR A 612 -9.74 16.47 42.02
C TYR A 612 -10.18 17.07 43.33
N LYS A 613 -11.47 17.38 43.47
CA LYS A 613 -12.06 18.02 44.65
C LYS A 613 -12.77 17.00 45.50
N LEU A 614 -12.45 16.98 46.79
CA LEU A 614 -13.13 16.17 47.76
C LEU A 614 -13.38 16.95 49.06
N LYS A 615 -14.15 16.37 49.96
CA LYS A 615 -14.35 16.90 51.33
C LYS A 615 -13.91 15.84 52.31
N THR A 616 -13.04 16.21 53.24
CA THR A 616 -12.55 15.30 54.30
C THR A 616 -12.20 16.04 55.57
N SER A 617 -12.04 15.31 56.66
CA SER A 617 -11.61 15.88 57.95
C SER A 617 -10.10 16.16 57.96
N LEU A 618 -9.67 17.27 58.52
CA LEU A 618 -8.27 17.60 58.74
C LEU A 618 -7.66 16.90 59.97
N GLN A 619 -8.48 16.22 60.78
CA GLN A 619 -8.03 15.61 62.03
C GLN A 619 -6.83 14.65 61.84
N PRO A 620 -6.81 13.73 60.86
CA PRO A 620 -5.67 12.85 60.68
C PRO A 620 -4.37 13.60 60.34
N LEU A 621 -4.48 14.72 59.58
CA LEU A 621 -3.33 15.54 59.17
C LEU A 621 -2.75 16.36 60.36
N LEU A 622 -3.61 16.92 61.22
CA LEU A 622 -3.22 17.85 62.26
C LEU A 622 -2.90 17.18 63.62
N ASN A 623 -3.27 15.90 63.82
CA ASN A 623 -2.98 15.16 65.08
C ASN A 623 -1.48 15.15 65.42
N THR A 624 -0.58 15.34 64.47
CA THR A 624 0.87 15.42 64.67
C THR A 624 1.35 16.75 65.23
N VAL A 625 0.64 17.84 64.92
CA VAL A 625 1.01 19.19 65.35
C VAL A 625 0.44 19.50 66.68
N THR A 626 -0.75 18.93 67.01
CA THR A 626 -1.46 19.16 68.32
C THR A 626 -0.93 18.30 69.45
N ALA A 627 -0.19 17.22 69.22
CA ALA A 627 0.40 16.35 70.23
C ALA A 627 1.55 17.00 71.04
N SER A 628 2.01 18.20 70.64
CA SER A 628 3.12 18.93 71.25
C SER A 628 2.67 20.13 72.12
N SER A 629 1.38 20.36 72.25
CA SER A 629 0.88 21.44 73.12
C SER A 629 -0.07 20.88 74.21
N ASP A 630 0.39 20.93 75.47
CA ASP A 630 -0.31 20.47 76.68
C ASP A 630 -1.49 21.39 77.07
N ASP A 631 -2.21 22.03 76.17
CA ASP A 631 -3.31 22.91 76.45
C ASP A 631 -4.66 22.40 75.90
N ASP A 632 -5.32 21.67 76.75
CA ASP A 632 -6.45 20.77 76.54
C ASP A 632 -7.78 21.46 76.33
N GLN A 633 -8.07 22.39 75.51
CA GLN A 633 -9.47 22.73 75.17
C GLN A 633 -9.80 23.50 73.90
N SER A 634 -8.82 23.98 73.14
CA SER A 634 -9.10 24.76 71.95
C SER A 634 -8.94 23.98 70.67
N GLY A 635 -8.13 22.92 70.65
CA GLY A 635 -7.77 22.15 69.43
C GLY A 635 -8.87 21.23 68.90
N SER A 636 -9.80 20.82 69.73
CA SER A 636 -10.80 19.79 69.41
C SER A 636 -11.96 20.25 68.48
N ARG A 637 -12.16 21.57 68.31
CA ARG A 637 -13.31 22.10 67.57
C ARG A 637 -13.02 22.36 66.08
N ILE A 638 -11.75 22.45 65.67
CA ILE A 638 -11.37 22.79 64.33
C ILE A 638 -11.19 21.51 63.46
N SER A 639 -10.77 20.41 64.12
CA SER A 639 -10.39 19.18 63.44
C SER A 639 -11.54 18.30 62.96
N ASP A 640 -12.72 18.44 63.52
CA ASP A 640 -13.85 17.52 63.30
C ASP A 640 -14.77 17.91 62.17
N ARG A 641 -14.53 19.09 61.53
CA ARG A 641 -15.28 19.53 60.34
C ARG A 641 -14.67 19.03 59.06
N SER A 642 -15.50 18.40 58.22
CA SER A 642 -15.14 18.10 56.85
C SER A 642 -14.96 19.39 56.06
N VAL A 643 -13.76 19.60 55.52
CA VAL A 643 -13.37 20.76 54.68
C VAL A 643 -13.17 20.36 53.24
N PRO A 644 -13.37 21.28 52.29
CA PRO A 644 -12.99 21.01 50.91
C PRO A 644 -11.47 20.92 50.78
N VAL A 645 -11.01 19.98 49.97
CA VAL A 645 -9.59 19.75 49.66
C VAL A 645 -9.47 19.60 48.16
N ASP A 646 -8.53 20.33 47.57
CA ASP A 646 -8.20 20.27 46.17
C ASP A 646 -6.89 19.48 45.99
N CYS A 647 -7.00 18.27 45.42
CA CYS A 647 -5.84 17.49 45.01
C CYS A 647 -5.47 17.89 43.57
N LYS A 648 -4.33 18.54 43.39
CA LYS A 648 -3.88 19.06 42.08
C LYS A 648 -2.78 18.18 41.52
N ILE A 649 -2.85 17.96 40.23
CA ILE A 649 -1.79 17.35 39.41
C ILE A 649 -1.36 18.36 38.36
N HIS A 650 -0.08 18.68 38.32
CA HIS A 650 0.55 19.35 37.18
C HIS A 650 1.26 18.30 36.34
N ILE A 651 0.88 18.22 35.03
CA ILE A 651 1.48 17.32 34.06
C ILE A 651 2.33 18.19 33.13
N GLY A 652 3.65 18.14 33.33
CA GLY A 652 4.63 18.90 32.58
C GLY A 652 5.55 18.03 31.74
N GLY A 653 6.53 18.65 31.11
CA GLY A 653 7.55 17.94 30.33
C GLY A 653 7.09 17.53 28.94
N ARG A 654 7.64 16.40 28.42
CA ARG A 654 7.30 15.87 27.09
C ARG A 654 6.20 14.82 27.19
N LEU A 655 5.33 14.78 26.20
CA LEU A 655 4.25 13.79 26.14
C LEU A 655 4.75 12.33 26.16
N SER A 656 5.93 12.07 25.55
CA SER A 656 6.62 10.78 25.59
C SER A 656 7.19 10.42 26.97
N ASN A 657 7.44 11.42 27.81
CA ASN A 657 7.96 11.25 29.17
C ASN A 657 7.41 12.37 30.07
N PRO A 658 6.14 12.32 30.47
CA PRO A 658 5.50 13.37 31.27
C PRO A 658 6.04 13.37 32.71
N GLN A 659 6.22 14.56 33.24
CA GLN A 659 6.55 14.79 34.64
C GLN A 659 5.27 15.10 35.39
N LEU A 660 5.06 14.45 36.53
CA LEU A 660 3.86 14.63 37.37
C LEU A 660 4.26 15.25 38.71
N ASP A 661 3.76 16.44 38.93
CA ASP A 661 3.90 17.12 40.22
C ASP A 661 2.55 17.10 40.94
N PHE A 662 2.57 16.65 42.20
CA PHE A 662 1.37 16.51 43.03
C PHE A 662 1.36 17.60 44.10
N SER A 663 0.21 18.20 44.29
CA SER A 663 0.00 19.16 45.36
C SER A 663 -1.38 19.02 46.00
N VAL A 664 -1.45 19.35 47.25
CA VAL A 664 -2.70 19.35 48.05
C VAL A 664 -2.95 20.75 48.58
N VAL A 665 -4.08 21.33 48.20
CA VAL A 665 -4.50 22.65 48.61
C VAL A 665 -5.74 22.54 49.45
N VAL A 666 -5.70 23.07 50.66
CA VAL A 666 -6.84 23.16 51.55
C VAL A 666 -7.31 24.62 51.56
N PRO A 667 -8.40 24.96 50.89
CA PRO A 667 -8.90 26.33 50.80
C PRO A 667 -9.64 26.73 52.09
N VAL A 668 -8.90 26.82 53.18
CA VAL A 668 -9.42 27.20 54.49
C VAL A 668 -9.27 28.69 54.68
N THR A 669 -10.17 29.28 55.41
CA THR A 669 -10.26 30.73 55.61
C THR A 669 -9.61 31.23 56.86
N ASP A 670 -9.35 30.37 57.89
CA ASP A 670 -8.68 30.80 59.11
C ASP A 670 -7.17 30.60 59.05
N ILE A 671 -6.45 31.57 59.56
CA ILE A 671 -4.98 31.69 59.47
C ILE A 671 -4.27 30.58 60.30
N GLU A 672 -4.84 30.14 61.41
CA GLU A 672 -4.24 29.12 62.27
C GLU A 672 -4.24 27.75 61.60
N THR A 673 -5.39 27.34 61.06
CA THR A 673 -5.51 26.08 60.32
C THR A 673 -4.65 26.11 59.07
N GLN A 674 -4.56 27.25 58.40
CA GLN A 674 -3.73 27.41 57.20
C GLN A 674 -2.25 27.26 57.52
N ALA A 675 -1.77 27.84 58.60
CA ALA A 675 -0.37 27.70 59.06
C ALA A 675 -0.06 26.25 59.48
N ALA A 676 -0.98 25.59 60.17
CA ALA A 676 -0.85 24.21 60.62
C ALA A 676 -0.80 23.24 59.39
N VAL A 677 -1.68 23.40 58.44
CA VAL A 677 -1.66 22.61 57.20
C VAL A 677 -0.36 22.86 56.40
N ALA A 678 0.07 24.12 56.28
CA ALA A 678 1.30 24.45 55.58
C ALA A 678 2.56 23.87 56.24
N SER A 679 2.55 23.73 57.60
CA SER A 679 3.68 23.12 58.30
C SER A 679 3.84 21.62 58.03
N VAL A 680 2.74 20.91 57.75
CA VAL A 680 2.74 19.47 57.43
C VAL A 680 2.96 19.23 55.95
N LEU A 681 2.40 20.05 55.07
CA LEU A 681 2.51 19.95 53.60
C LEU A 681 3.67 20.80 53.05
N ASN A 682 4.79 20.87 53.75
CA ASN A 682 5.90 21.76 53.45
C ASN A 682 6.91 21.18 52.46
N THR A 683 6.87 19.87 52.20
CA THR A 683 7.74 19.18 51.20
C THR A 683 6.95 18.56 50.10
N GLN A 684 7.58 18.32 48.97
CA GLN A 684 6.96 17.66 47.83
C GLN A 684 6.57 16.22 48.16
N GLU A 685 7.39 15.52 48.92
CA GLU A 685 7.13 14.15 49.38
C GLU A 685 5.89 14.07 50.28
N ALA A 686 5.77 15.00 51.24
CA ALA A 686 4.62 15.08 52.13
C ALA A 686 3.32 15.38 51.33
N GLN A 687 3.38 16.30 50.38
CA GLN A 687 2.25 16.59 49.49
C GLN A 687 1.87 15.38 48.66
N ALA A 688 2.85 14.68 48.01
CA ALA A 688 2.59 13.48 47.25
C ALA A 688 1.99 12.35 48.06
N GLN A 689 2.48 12.11 49.27
CA GLN A 689 1.94 11.09 50.19
C GLN A 689 0.49 11.39 50.55
N GLN A 690 0.20 12.63 50.94
CA GLN A 690 -1.17 13.04 51.31
C GLN A 690 -2.10 13.05 50.10
N PHE A 691 -1.61 13.46 48.91
CA PHE A 691 -2.35 13.38 47.66
C PHE A 691 -2.80 11.94 47.35
N ILE A 692 -1.88 10.98 47.48
CA ILE A 692 -2.18 9.56 47.26
C ILE A 692 -3.24 9.06 48.23
N SER A 693 -3.08 9.36 49.53
CA SER A 693 -4.05 8.98 50.55
C SER A 693 -5.45 9.55 50.26
N LEU A 694 -5.52 10.81 49.90
CA LEU A 694 -6.78 11.48 49.58
C LEU A 694 -7.45 10.90 48.32
N VAL A 695 -6.69 10.64 47.26
CA VAL A 695 -7.22 10.10 46.01
C VAL A 695 -7.64 8.64 46.18
N ALA A 696 -6.85 7.82 46.88
CA ALA A 696 -7.14 6.40 47.10
C ALA A 696 -8.20 6.16 48.15
N LEU A 697 -8.03 6.74 49.32
CA LEU A 697 -8.83 6.45 50.52
C LEU A 697 -9.87 7.54 50.88
N GLY A 698 -9.75 8.74 50.28
CA GLY A 698 -10.63 9.87 50.60
C GLY A 698 -10.34 10.55 51.92
N THR A 699 -9.20 10.24 52.57
CA THR A 699 -8.82 10.81 53.89
C THR A 699 -7.32 11.11 53.90
N PHE A 700 -6.91 12.05 54.75
CA PHE A 700 -5.51 12.28 55.03
C PHE A 700 -4.88 11.08 55.78
N SER A 701 -3.61 10.81 55.54
CA SER A 701 -2.84 9.86 56.34
C SER A 701 -2.26 10.53 57.57
N ASN A 702 -2.07 9.76 58.64
CA ASN A 702 -1.53 10.26 59.90
C ASN A 702 0.00 10.44 59.76
N SER A 703 0.49 11.67 59.65
CA SER A 703 1.91 11.99 59.42
C SER A 703 2.82 11.74 60.63
N GLY A 704 2.28 11.38 61.78
CA GLY A 704 3.02 11.30 63.07
C GLY A 704 3.37 9.93 63.58
N SER A 705 2.96 8.87 62.96
CA SER A 705 3.44 7.56 63.31
C SER A 705 4.23 6.95 62.21
N ALA A 706 5.52 6.87 62.42
CA ALA A 706 6.43 6.02 61.67
C ALA A 706 6.05 4.52 61.75
N ASN A 707 4.82 4.19 62.06
CA ASN A 707 4.21 2.88 62.08
C ASN A 707 3.14 2.78 61.00
N ILE A 708 3.57 2.83 59.71
CA ILE A 708 2.72 2.46 58.58
C ILE A 708 2.36 0.97 58.63
N GLY A 709 2.88 0.23 59.61
CA GLY A 709 2.60 -1.19 59.81
C GLY A 709 1.21 -1.57 60.31
N ALA A 710 0.35 -0.60 60.70
CA ALA A 710 -0.96 -0.92 61.32
C ALA A 710 -2.15 -0.79 60.36
N SER A 711 -2.04 -0.20 59.18
CA SER A 711 -3.10 -0.20 58.17
C SER A 711 -2.58 -0.76 56.83
N SER A 712 -2.73 -2.07 56.66
CA SER A 712 -2.33 -2.81 55.48
C SER A 712 -2.85 -2.22 54.14
N GLY A 713 -3.86 -1.34 54.19
CA GLY A 713 -4.44 -0.72 53.00
C GLY A 713 -3.63 0.47 52.42
N VAL A 714 -2.93 1.26 53.29
CA VAL A 714 -2.16 2.43 52.79
C VAL A 714 -0.83 2.01 52.23
N ALA A 715 -0.16 1.05 52.88
CA ALA A 715 1.08 0.47 52.38
C ALA A 715 0.87 -0.22 51.02
N THR A 716 -0.22 -0.98 50.87
CA THR A 716 -0.58 -1.63 49.60
C THR A 716 -0.92 -0.61 48.51
N GLY A 717 -1.59 0.50 48.85
CA GLY A 717 -1.86 1.58 47.90
C GLY A 717 -0.59 2.29 47.42
N LEU A 718 0.39 2.49 48.31
CA LEU A 718 1.67 3.10 47.96
C LEU A 718 2.55 2.17 47.09
N GLU A 719 2.61 0.89 47.42
CA GLU A 719 3.27 -0.13 46.59
C GLU A 719 2.67 -0.22 45.17
N MET A 720 1.33 -0.19 45.09
CA MET A 720 0.63 -0.21 43.80
C MET A 720 0.95 1.02 42.95
N LEU A 721 1.01 2.21 43.55
CA LEU A 721 1.32 3.46 42.86
C LEU A 721 2.77 3.49 42.35
N THR A 722 3.71 3.06 43.18
CA THR A 722 5.13 3.00 42.83
C THR A 722 5.33 2.05 41.63
N ASN A 723 4.68 0.91 41.64
CA ASN A 723 4.71 -0.06 40.56
C ASN A 723 4.09 0.48 39.27
N GLN A 724 3.06 1.32 39.35
CA GLN A 724 2.41 1.92 38.17
C GLN A 724 3.22 3.07 37.61
N LEU A 725 3.84 3.89 38.44
CA LEU A 725 4.80 4.90 38.01
C LEU A 725 6.01 4.23 37.32
N THR A 726 6.49 3.11 37.84
CA THR A 726 7.53 2.29 37.22
C THR A 726 7.13 1.88 35.77
N ASN A 727 5.91 1.41 35.57
CA ASN A 727 5.41 1.01 34.25
C ASN A 727 5.18 2.21 33.31
N TRP A 728 4.82 3.35 33.85
CA TRP A 728 4.60 4.59 33.07
C TRP A 728 5.90 5.20 32.55
N PHE A 729 6.96 5.10 33.36
CA PHE A 729 8.28 5.63 33.01
C PHE A 729 9.19 4.63 32.30
N SER A 730 8.71 3.41 32.07
CA SER A 730 9.47 2.39 31.33
C SER A 730 9.05 2.39 29.86
N THR A 731 10.03 2.37 28.97
CA THR A 731 9.85 2.17 27.52
C THR A 731 10.56 0.90 27.08
N ASP A 732 10.42 0.50 25.82
CA ASP A 732 11.15 -0.66 25.27
C ASP A 732 12.67 -0.48 25.29
N ASP A 733 13.16 0.78 25.34
CA ASP A 733 14.58 1.11 25.35
C ASP A 733 15.15 1.26 26.76
N TYR A 734 14.34 1.60 27.73
CA TYR A 734 14.75 1.72 29.13
C TYR A 734 13.63 1.37 30.10
N ARG A 735 14.01 0.77 31.22
CA ARG A 735 13.10 0.43 32.31
C ARG A 735 13.56 1.12 33.59
N ILE A 736 12.62 1.79 34.24
CA ILE A 736 12.83 2.35 35.58
C ILE A 736 12.08 1.44 36.54
N ILE A 737 12.75 0.96 37.55
CA ILE A 737 12.19 0.12 38.62
C ILE A 737 12.20 0.96 39.90
N LEU A 738 11.01 1.15 40.45
CA LEU A 738 10.80 1.78 41.75
C LEU A 738 9.91 0.83 42.55
N ASN A 739 10.48 0.18 43.55
CA ASN A 739 9.72 -0.67 44.45
C ASN A 739 9.82 -0.09 45.85
N TYR A 740 8.69 0.17 46.48
CA TYR A 740 8.61 0.52 47.85
C TYR A 740 8.13 -0.69 48.67
N ARG A 741 8.85 -1.05 49.72
CA ARG A 741 8.45 -2.05 50.67
C ARG A 741 8.29 -1.39 52.04
N ALA A 742 7.10 -1.47 52.54
CA ALA A 742 6.85 -1.01 53.91
C ALA A 742 7.59 -1.91 54.92
N GLY A 743 8.33 -1.29 55.81
CA GLY A 743 9.01 -1.96 56.89
C GLY A 743 8.06 -2.53 57.92
N SER A 744 8.54 -3.46 58.75
CA SER A 744 7.87 -3.97 59.93
C SER A 744 8.39 -3.27 61.18
N GLU A 745 7.84 -3.59 62.34
CA GLU A 745 8.33 -3.06 63.65
C GLU A 745 9.84 -3.29 63.89
N MET A 746 10.48 -4.18 63.14
CA MET A 746 11.91 -4.49 63.26
C MET A 746 12.75 -4.06 62.03
N THR A 747 12.15 -3.67 60.94
CA THR A 747 12.83 -3.29 59.70
C THR A 747 12.34 -1.93 59.23
N GLY A 748 13.26 -1.04 58.79
CA GLY A 748 12.88 0.24 58.16
C GLY A 748 12.19 0.06 56.82
N ASP A 749 11.55 1.12 56.34
CA ASP A 749 10.98 1.14 54.99
C ASP A 749 12.11 1.05 53.97
N GLU A 750 11.91 0.28 52.93
CA GLU A 750 12.89 0.03 51.88
C GLU A 750 12.39 0.56 50.55
N VAL A 751 13.20 1.35 49.90
CA VAL A 751 12.95 1.83 48.50
C VAL A 751 14.02 1.26 47.59
N ASP A 752 13.62 0.34 46.73
CA ASP A 752 14.48 -0.12 45.64
C ASP A 752 14.29 0.78 44.44
N PHE A 753 15.37 1.25 43.89
CA PHE A 753 15.35 1.94 42.60
C PHE A 753 16.28 1.25 41.63
N GLY A 754 15.84 1.07 40.41
CA GLY A 754 16.61 0.47 39.33
C GLY A 754 16.41 1.23 38.00
N PHE A 755 17.46 1.30 37.24
CA PHE A 755 17.42 1.80 35.87
C PHE A 755 18.06 0.76 34.98
N SER A 756 17.32 0.33 33.97
CA SER A 756 17.79 -0.62 32.96
C SER A 756 17.59 -0.05 31.57
N THR A 757 18.60 -0.03 30.72
CA THR A 757 18.51 0.43 29.36
C THR A 757 19.27 -0.48 28.40
N ASN A 758 18.68 -0.67 27.21
CA ASN A 758 19.31 -1.41 26.12
C ASN A 758 20.06 -0.45 25.19
N LEU A 759 21.36 -0.61 25.10
CA LEU A 759 22.21 0.17 24.20
C LEU A 759 22.69 -0.69 23.02
N ILE A 760 23.11 -0.04 21.93
CA ILE A 760 23.72 -0.66 20.75
C ILE A 760 22.80 -1.74 20.14
N ASN A 761 21.54 -1.39 19.80
CA ASN A 761 20.56 -2.28 19.19
C ASN A 761 20.37 -3.58 19.98
N ASN A 762 20.07 -3.51 21.26
CA ASN A 762 19.86 -4.62 22.18
C ASN A 762 21.10 -5.53 22.39
N ARG A 763 22.31 -5.04 22.14
CA ARG A 763 23.55 -5.82 22.35
C ARG A 763 24.22 -5.52 23.69
N LEU A 764 23.85 -4.45 24.36
CA LEU A 764 24.38 -4.07 25.67
C LEU A 764 23.21 -3.67 26.58
N LEU A 765 22.99 -4.45 27.63
CA LEU A 765 22.06 -4.12 28.70
C LEU A 765 22.87 -3.46 29.83
N VAL A 766 22.47 -2.26 30.21
CA VAL A 766 23.02 -1.54 31.37
C VAL A 766 21.96 -1.51 32.45
N GLU A 767 22.24 -2.12 33.59
CA GLU A 767 21.38 -2.11 34.77
C GLU A 767 22.10 -1.45 35.93
N VAL A 768 21.42 -0.54 36.58
CA VAL A 768 21.87 0.11 37.82
C VAL A 768 20.75 -0.06 38.83
N GLU A 769 21.04 -0.79 39.87
CA GLU A 769 20.10 -0.99 40.98
C GLU A 769 20.69 -0.42 42.27
N GLY A 770 19.83 0.18 43.07
CA GLY A 770 20.17 0.67 44.41
C GLY A 770 18.99 0.48 45.34
N ASN A 771 19.29 0.23 46.58
CA ASN A 771 18.27 0.20 47.59
C ASN A 771 18.58 1.27 48.66
N TYR A 772 17.54 1.91 49.18
CA TYR A 772 17.64 2.86 50.27
C TYR A 772 16.71 2.45 51.39
N ILE A 773 17.30 2.20 52.57
CA ILE A 773 16.56 1.81 53.76
C ILE A 773 16.39 3.06 54.63
N ILE A 774 15.14 3.44 54.87
CA ILE A 774 14.82 4.53 55.77
C ILE A 774 14.85 3.96 57.19
N ASP A 775 15.97 4.14 57.88
CA ASP A 775 16.16 3.65 59.23
C ASP A 775 15.44 4.59 60.25
N ASN A 776 14.29 4.18 60.74
CA ASN A 776 13.49 4.93 61.67
C ASN A 776 13.98 4.75 63.15
N LYS A 777 15.26 4.51 63.35
CA LYS A 777 15.85 4.48 64.68
C LYS A 777 16.46 5.84 65.02
N GLN A 778 15.64 6.81 65.42
CA GLN A 778 16.01 7.78 66.45
C GLN A 778 14.95 7.75 67.53
N ALA A 779 15.41 7.38 68.71
CA ALA A 779 14.72 7.24 69.97
C ALA A 779 13.96 8.47 70.45
#